data_aeb5ce6778ba446d69bdbd5b3646f736
#
_entry.id   aeb5ce6778ba446d69bdbd5b3646f736
#
_cell.length_a   1.000
_cell.length_b   1.000
_cell.length_c   1.000
_cell.angle_alpha   90.00
_cell.angle_beta   90.00
_cell.angle_gamma   90.00
#
_symmetry.space_group_name_H-M   'P 1'
#
loop_
_entity.id
_entity.type
_entity.pdbx_description
1 polymer ?
#
loop_
_entity_poly.entity_id
_entity_poly.type
_entity_poly.pdbx_seq_one_letter_code
_entity_poly.pdbx_strand_id
1 'polypeptide(L)'
;MKIKQQILSVTNLKCRRLKGLVAVLVIGLAANHALAEDWGIYSIVPVSAPRTVLEVVDSGTAEGAVVSINKPVDAPSQKWTITPKEPGFYAIRPVHAGSLVLAAAKGGMRNGTAIVLEKDSGEPWQMWSLTKHENGSYSLIPKHAPAQGLDDLGGKQEPGSKIDLWSHNPNDPHLQWFIQPLAGSGMGTAAAENSANTYKPPAIAPADIKEGAIKQFTFTGSKVFPGTVRDVTVFIPAQYDGSKPACVYVKTDGYNPREKTLIETMIATKEMPVTVGVFVRPGDLPAPMLGTLGRRNRDFEYDGVSDSNVRFLVEELLPFIAQEYRLNLSTNGNDRCISGGSSGGIAAFTAAWNRPETFSRVYSASGSWVAFRGGHEFPTMVRKFEAKPIRTFLTTATHDMENCAGDWFLLDQEMDKALKFSGYEYQFHVIDGPHVAGYLEHWQEAMAYLWRGWPERVKAGPSAPRAREILIPGEDWQLVAEGFKSTRGPACNASGEVFFADTAANQIHRIGLDGNISVFAKKAGQAHCVTVGADGTLFTISEKSGKLMRYDATGKGSVVMKGILGHSILARPDGGLYVTSNDEKAGLPGTVWLIKDGKKTRVDSGIKFATGMAYRPDQWLLSVAEGYSKWVDSYQIQANGVLTNKERFFHLYVADWDDDAGSESICYSIEARQFIATRSGVQITADDGPTQVVLPVPDRSRVIGVALGGPDKDTLFAFCGNRIWKRKIRQHAMGPFSPWTKVSGTQL
;
A
#
# COMPACT_ATOMS: atom_id res chain seq x y z
N MET A 1 -29.71 -16.03 -47.15
CA MET A 1 -30.08 -17.31 -47.85
C MET A 1 -29.19 -18.42 -47.29
N LYS A 2 -29.83 -19.30 -46.50
CA LYS A 2 -29.55 -20.73 -46.17
C LYS A 2 -28.09 -21.18 -45.96
N ILE A 3 -27.60 -21.37 -44.76
CA ILE A 3 -27.75 -22.57 -43.84
C ILE A 3 -27.36 -23.89 -44.48
N LYS A 4 -26.38 -24.61 -43.91
CA LYS A 4 -26.61 -25.98 -43.36
C LYS A 4 -25.42 -26.47 -42.49
N GLN A 5 -25.81 -27.04 -41.36
CA GLN A 5 -25.07 -27.91 -40.44
C GLN A 5 -24.51 -29.15 -41.15
N GLN A 6 -23.40 -29.68 -40.64
CA GLN A 6 -23.15 -31.13 -40.68
C GLN A 6 -22.50 -31.58 -39.37
N ILE A 7 -23.28 -32.40 -38.68
CA ILE A 7 -22.86 -33.33 -37.62
C ILE A 7 -22.39 -34.59 -38.29
N LEU A 8 -21.27 -35.17 -37.85
CA LEU A 8 -20.98 -36.58 -38.12
C LEU A 8 -20.30 -37.24 -36.92
N SER A 9 -20.98 -38.21 -36.42
CA SER A 9 -20.61 -39.21 -35.42
C SER A 9 -19.57 -40.20 -35.95
N VAL A 10 -18.67 -40.69 -35.10
CA VAL A 10 -18.02 -41.98 -35.31
C VAL A 10 -17.96 -42.76 -34.00
N THR A 11 -18.53 -43.93 -34.08
CA THR A 11 -18.70 -44.95 -33.08
C THR A 11 -17.49 -45.91 -32.99
N ASN A 12 -17.25 -46.40 -31.75
CA ASN A 12 -16.75 -47.70 -31.34
C ASN A 12 -15.45 -48.31 -31.90
N LEU A 13 -14.52 -48.54 -31.00
CA LEU A 13 -13.70 -49.77 -31.05
C LEU A 13 -13.54 -50.41 -29.68
N LYS A 14 -13.63 -51.73 -29.70
CA LYS A 14 -13.84 -52.66 -28.59
C LYS A 14 -12.63 -52.91 -27.69
N CYS A 15 -12.97 -53.23 -26.45
CA CYS A 15 -12.22 -53.93 -25.41
C CYS A 15 -11.21 -54.99 -25.85
N ARG A 16 -10.02 -54.97 -25.24
CA ARG A 16 -9.29 -56.19 -24.82
C ARG A 16 -8.74 -56.05 -23.41
N ARG A 17 -9.05 -57.00 -22.58
CA ARG A 17 -8.62 -57.13 -21.17
C ARG A 17 -7.11 -57.39 -21.09
N LEU A 18 -6.44 -56.72 -20.16
CA LEU A 18 -5.28 -57.26 -19.45
C LEU A 18 -5.43 -56.96 -17.96
N LYS A 19 -5.36 -58.00 -17.16
CA LYS A 19 -5.35 -57.94 -15.69
C LYS A 19 -3.96 -57.55 -15.19
N GLY A 20 -3.90 -56.74 -14.16
CA GLY A 20 -2.73 -56.70 -13.30
C GLY A 20 -2.39 -55.33 -12.75
N LEU A 21 -2.42 -55.24 -11.45
CA LEU A 21 -1.95 -54.20 -10.50
C LEU A 21 -2.86 -53.02 -10.28
N VAL A 22 -3.59 -53.09 -9.20
CA VAL A 22 -4.20 -51.97 -8.49
C VAL A 22 -3.06 -51.22 -7.78
N ALA A 23 -2.61 -50.14 -8.37
CA ALA A 23 -1.89 -49.11 -7.64
C ALA A 23 -2.93 -48.08 -7.20
N VAL A 24 -3.23 -48.02 -5.92
CA VAL A 24 -4.03 -46.98 -5.29
C VAL A 24 -3.22 -45.70 -5.36
N LEU A 25 -3.52 -44.88 -6.35
CA LEU A 25 -3.02 -43.50 -6.40
C LEU A 25 -3.88 -42.68 -5.44
N VAL A 26 -3.39 -42.48 -4.21
CA VAL A 26 -3.92 -41.49 -3.29
C VAL A 26 -3.56 -40.14 -3.89
N ILE A 27 -4.53 -39.54 -4.57
CA ILE A 27 -4.43 -38.08 -4.90
C ILE A 27 -4.58 -37.36 -3.57
N GLY A 28 -3.44 -36.99 -3.00
CA GLY A 28 -3.41 -36.07 -1.89
C GLY A 28 -3.93 -34.71 -2.39
N LEU A 29 -5.17 -34.36 -2.02
CA LEU A 29 -5.60 -32.98 -2.00
C LEU A 29 -4.64 -32.26 -1.05
N ALA A 30 -3.77 -31.42 -1.63
CA ALA A 30 -3.05 -30.42 -0.88
C ALA A 30 -4.09 -29.49 -0.24
N ALA A 31 -4.41 -29.74 1.02
CA ALA A 31 -5.15 -28.80 1.84
C ALA A 31 -4.30 -27.52 1.93
N ASN A 32 -4.77 -26.45 1.33
CA ASN A 32 -4.27 -25.11 1.62
C ASN A 32 -4.34 -24.92 3.13
N HIS A 33 -3.20 -24.92 3.79
CA HIS A 33 -3.07 -24.48 5.17
C HIS A 33 -3.21 -22.95 5.17
N ALA A 34 -4.46 -22.49 5.18
CA ALA A 34 -4.74 -21.13 5.61
C ALA A 34 -4.20 -20.99 7.05
N LEU A 35 -3.32 -20.05 7.26
CA LEU A 35 -2.89 -19.61 8.59
C LEU A 35 -4.16 -19.33 9.40
N ALA A 36 -4.16 -19.70 10.68
CA ALA A 36 -5.28 -19.55 11.60
C ALA A 36 -5.83 -18.12 11.54
N GLU A 37 -6.98 -17.93 10.92
CA GLU A 37 -7.71 -16.67 10.96
C GLU A 37 -8.26 -16.48 12.38
N ASP A 38 -7.93 -15.36 12.99
CA ASP A 38 -8.49 -14.96 14.27
C ASP A 38 -9.89 -14.41 13.99
N TRP A 39 -10.88 -15.23 14.26
CA TRP A 39 -12.28 -14.95 13.98
C TRP A 39 -12.88 -14.09 15.10
N GLY A 40 -12.93 -12.79 14.98
CA GLY A 40 -13.50 -11.84 15.95
C GLY A 40 -14.80 -12.23 16.70
N ILE A 41 -15.69 -11.28 16.97
CA ILE A 41 -16.99 -11.53 17.60
C ILE A 41 -18.08 -11.58 16.53
N TYR A 42 -18.97 -12.58 16.61
CA TYR A 42 -19.97 -12.86 15.59
C TYR A 42 -21.36 -13.06 16.18
N SER A 43 -22.37 -12.71 15.39
CA SER A 43 -23.70 -13.27 15.50
C SER A 43 -23.80 -14.52 14.62
N ILE A 44 -24.41 -15.58 15.12
CA ILE A 44 -24.61 -16.83 14.39
C ILE A 44 -26.11 -16.95 14.10
N VAL A 45 -26.49 -16.93 12.82
CA VAL A 45 -27.87 -16.81 12.35
C VAL A 45 -28.24 -18.04 11.53
N PRO A 46 -29.29 -18.82 11.90
CA PRO A 46 -29.68 -19.96 11.08
C PRO A 46 -30.28 -19.52 9.73
N VAL A 47 -29.92 -20.21 8.66
CA VAL A 47 -30.45 -19.93 7.31
C VAL A 47 -31.96 -20.12 7.24
N SER A 48 -32.48 -21.12 7.93
CA SER A 48 -33.91 -21.45 8.02
C SER A 48 -34.73 -20.42 8.78
N ALA A 49 -34.11 -19.72 9.77
CA ALA A 49 -34.78 -18.75 10.66
C ALA A 49 -34.02 -17.41 10.71
N PRO A 50 -33.93 -16.63 9.60
CA PRO A 50 -33.05 -15.47 9.47
C PRO A 50 -33.42 -14.25 10.33
N ARG A 51 -34.50 -14.32 11.08
CA ARG A 51 -34.92 -13.29 12.05
C ARG A 51 -34.57 -13.64 13.52
N THR A 52 -33.78 -14.71 13.69
CA THR A 52 -33.30 -15.16 15.00
C THR A 52 -31.79 -15.28 15.00
N VAL A 53 -31.20 -15.36 16.19
CA VAL A 53 -29.75 -15.53 16.41
C VAL A 53 -29.49 -16.59 17.46
N LEU A 54 -28.36 -17.27 17.38
CA LEU A 54 -27.90 -18.23 18.39
C LEU A 54 -27.67 -17.52 19.72
N GLU A 55 -28.27 -18.01 20.80
CA GLU A 55 -28.25 -17.40 22.14
C GLU A 55 -28.05 -18.44 23.24
N VAL A 56 -27.35 -18.06 24.29
CA VAL A 56 -27.35 -18.78 25.57
C VAL A 56 -28.57 -18.37 26.38
N VAL A 57 -29.45 -19.33 26.62
CA VAL A 57 -30.74 -19.08 27.35
C VAL A 57 -30.47 -18.43 28.69
N ASP A 58 -31.27 -17.39 29.01
CA ASP A 58 -31.21 -16.61 30.25
C ASP A 58 -29.79 -16.08 30.58
N SER A 59 -28.95 -15.90 29.57
CA SER A 59 -27.53 -15.50 29.73
C SER A 59 -26.78 -16.39 30.75
N GLY A 60 -27.04 -17.70 30.74
CA GLY A 60 -26.47 -18.65 31.69
C GLY A 60 -24.93 -18.68 31.60
N THR A 61 -24.26 -18.63 32.74
CA THR A 61 -22.79 -18.65 32.87
C THR A 61 -22.27 -19.94 33.53
N ALA A 62 -23.13 -20.92 33.76
CA ALA A 62 -22.79 -22.19 34.34
C ALA A 62 -22.61 -23.30 33.27
N GLU A 63 -21.80 -24.31 33.57
CA GLU A 63 -21.69 -25.53 32.76
C GLU A 63 -23.06 -26.22 32.64
N GLY A 64 -23.42 -26.63 31.42
CA GLY A 64 -24.74 -27.15 31.09
C GLY A 64 -25.77 -26.10 30.67
N ALA A 65 -25.42 -24.82 30.60
CA ALA A 65 -26.31 -23.75 30.08
C ALA A 65 -26.78 -24.10 28.67
N VAL A 66 -28.09 -24.02 28.44
CA VAL A 66 -28.74 -24.42 27.20
C VAL A 66 -28.55 -23.34 26.12
N VAL A 67 -28.39 -23.74 24.91
CA VAL A 67 -28.34 -22.86 23.74
C VAL A 67 -29.61 -23.00 22.91
N SER A 68 -30.12 -21.87 22.41
CA SER A 68 -31.34 -21.76 21.60
C SER A 68 -31.16 -20.72 20.49
N ILE A 69 -32.14 -20.59 19.60
CA ILE A 69 -32.28 -19.38 18.77
C ILE A 69 -33.29 -18.42 19.42
N ASN A 70 -33.03 -17.11 19.32
CA ASN A 70 -33.91 -16.12 19.88
C ASN A 70 -33.93 -14.82 19.04
N LYS A 71 -34.87 -13.90 19.38
CA LYS A 71 -34.90 -12.58 18.73
C LYS A 71 -33.57 -11.86 18.95
N PRO A 72 -33.01 -11.19 17.93
CA PRO A 72 -31.80 -10.39 18.10
C PRO A 72 -32.07 -9.21 19.04
N VAL A 73 -31.32 -9.18 20.13
CA VAL A 73 -31.26 -8.07 21.10
C VAL A 73 -29.82 -7.91 21.48
N ASP A 74 -29.16 -6.88 21.21
CA ASP A 74 -27.72 -6.69 21.35
C ASP A 74 -27.08 -7.14 22.71
N ALA A 75 -27.43 -8.37 23.13
CA ALA A 75 -27.00 -8.97 24.39
C ALA A 75 -25.68 -9.75 24.22
N PRO A 76 -24.75 -9.71 25.18
CA PRO A 76 -23.52 -10.50 25.15
C PRO A 76 -23.73 -12.01 25.06
N SER A 77 -24.93 -12.53 25.45
CA SER A 77 -25.33 -13.94 25.30
C SER A 77 -25.64 -14.37 23.85
N GLN A 78 -25.77 -13.41 22.94
CA GLN A 78 -25.98 -13.60 21.49
C GLN A 78 -24.72 -13.34 20.67
N LYS A 79 -23.60 -13.02 21.32
CA LYS A 79 -22.32 -12.71 20.72
C LYS A 79 -21.35 -13.84 20.96
N TRP A 80 -20.66 -14.29 19.90
CA TRP A 80 -19.82 -15.48 19.93
C TRP A 80 -18.42 -15.17 19.39
N THR A 81 -17.39 -15.69 20.04
CA THR A 81 -16.03 -15.71 19.55
C THR A 81 -15.70 -17.08 18.97
N ILE A 82 -14.98 -17.12 17.87
CA ILE A 82 -14.54 -18.33 17.20
C ILE A 82 -13.01 -18.35 17.22
N THR A 83 -12.40 -19.30 17.91
CA THR A 83 -10.95 -19.35 18.11
C THR A 83 -10.39 -20.68 17.61
N PRO A 84 -9.27 -20.69 16.86
CA PRO A 84 -8.66 -21.92 16.40
C PRO A 84 -8.14 -22.77 17.57
N LYS A 85 -8.32 -24.07 17.50
CA LYS A 85 -7.80 -25.05 18.45
C LYS A 85 -6.74 -25.96 17.81
N GLU A 86 -7.01 -26.43 16.63
CA GLU A 86 -6.11 -27.21 15.79
C GLU A 86 -6.45 -27.01 14.31
N PRO A 87 -5.64 -27.44 13.36
CA PRO A 87 -5.89 -27.23 11.93
C PRO A 87 -7.29 -27.68 11.49
N GLY A 88 -8.11 -26.69 11.04
CA GLY A 88 -9.48 -26.93 10.56
C GLY A 88 -10.56 -27.04 11.66
N PHE A 89 -10.22 -26.90 12.95
CA PHE A 89 -11.17 -26.97 14.05
C PHE A 89 -11.09 -25.79 15.00
N TYR A 90 -12.25 -25.32 15.43
CA TYR A 90 -12.46 -24.11 16.20
C TYR A 90 -13.26 -24.38 17.47
N ALA A 91 -12.99 -23.59 18.52
CA ALA A 91 -13.88 -23.47 19.66
C ALA A 91 -14.76 -22.23 19.50
N ILE A 92 -16.05 -22.35 19.80
CA ILE A 92 -17.05 -21.29 19.70
C ILE A 92 -17.47 -20.92 21.15
N ARG A 93 -17.28 -19.66 21.55
CA ARG A 93 -17.51 -19.18 22.93
C ARG A 93 -18.48 -18.03 22.96
N PRO A 94 -19.42 -18.00 23.89
CA PRO A 94 -20.23 -16.81 24.10
C PRO A 94 -19.40 -15.72 24.80
N VAL A 95 -19.58 -14.47 24.39
CA VAL A 95 -18.79 -13.34 24.92
C VAL A 95 -19.00 -13.13 26.43
N HIS A 96 -20.23 -13.33 26.94
CA HIS A 96 -20.55 -13.14 28.36
C HIS A 96 -19.98 -14.24 29.28
N ALA A 97 -19.60 -15.39 28.75
CA ALA A 97 -19.09 -16.54 29.50
C ALA A 97 -17.89 -17.20 28.76
N GLY A 98 -16.86 -16.41 28.44
CA GLY A 98 -15.73 -16.81 27.60
C GLY A 98 -14.86 -17.96 28.12
N SER A 99 -15.05 -18.40 29.37
CA SER A 99 -14.44 -19.63 29.91
C SER A 99 -15.15 -20.92 29.50
N LEU A 100 -16.37 -20.79 28.94
CA LEU A 100 -17.17 -21.91 28.44
C LEU A 100 -17.15 -21.96 26.92
N VAL A 101 -17.43 -23.13 26.35
CA VAL A 101 -17.48 -23.36 24.91
C VAL A 101 -18.75 -24.06 24.50
N LEU A 102 -19.19 -23.85 23.28
CA LEU A 102 -20.28 -24.58 22.63
C LEU A 102 -19.91 -26.03 22.48
N ALA A 103 -20.73 -26.94 23.01
CA ALA A 103 -20.44 -28.38 23.05
C ALA A 103 -21.66 -29.24 22.78
N ALA A 104 -21.44 -30.41 22.16
CA ALA A 104 -22.44 -31.45 22.14
C ALA A 104 -22.51 -32.13 23.53
N ALA A 105 -23.65 -32.03 24.19
CA ALA A 105 -23.80 -32.44 25.58
C ALA A 105 -23.22 -33.84 25.87
N LYS A 106 -22.27 -33.91 26.80
CA LYS A 106 -21.60 -35.16 27.23
C LYS A 106 -21.01 -35.98 26.06
N GLY A 107 -20.60 -35.32 24.99
CA GLY A 107 -20.05 -36.00 23.80
C GLY A 107 -21.05 -36.86 23.03
N GLY A 108 -22.34 -36.55 23.11
CA GLY A 108 -23.38 -37.27 22.34
C GLY A 108 -23.15 -37.20 20.83
N MET A 109 -23.44 -38.29 20.10
CA MET A 109 -23.18 -38.44 18.65
C MET A 109 -24.47 -38.71 17.85
N ARG A 110 -25.64 -38.64 18.45
CA ARG A 110 -26.92 -39.03 17.83
C ARG A 110 -27.76 -37.78 17.53
N ASN A 111 -28.66 -37.91 16.57
CA ASN A 111 -29.72 -36.95 16.30
C ASN A 111 -30.46 -36.65 17.60
N GLY A 112 -30.72 -35.34 17.87
CA GLY A 112 -31.35 -34.88 19.11
C GLY A 112 -30.39 -34.69 20.29
N THR A 113 -29.07 -34.81 20.10
CA THR A 113 -28.10 -34.48 21.14
C THR A 113 -28.13 -32.96 21.38
N ALA A 114 -28.47 -32.56 22.58
CA ALA A 114 -28.57 -31.13 22.94
C ALA A 114 -27.22 -30.41 22.83
N ILE A 115 -27.27 -29.16 22.46
CA ILE A 115 -26.14 -28.25 22.48
C ILE A 115 -26.17 -27.40 23.74
N VAL A 116 -25.06 -27.39 24.44
CA VAL A 116 -24.91 -26.72 25.74
C VAL A 116 -23.56 -25.98 25.83
N LEU A 117 -23.37 -25.22 26.88
CA LEU A 117 -22.05 -24.72 27.24
C LEU A 117 -21.37 -25.70 28.19
N GLU A 118 -20.10 -25.99 27.93
CA GLU A 118 -19.23 -26.77 28.81
C GLU A 118 -17.91 -26.02 29.05
N LYS A 119 -17.24 -26.36 30.16
CA LYS A 119 -15.89 -25.86 30.42
C LYS A 119 -14.94 -26.34 29.33
N ASP A 120 -14.11 -25.43 28.82
CA ASP A 120 -13.13 -25.75 27.76
C ASP A 120 -12.08 -26.76 28.30
N SER A 121 -12.26 -28.01 27.97
CA SER A 121 -11.36 -29.13 28.30
C SER A 121 -10.58 -29.65 27.10
N GLY A 122 -10.82 -29.08 25.90
CA GLY A 122 -10.17 -29.51 24.66
C GLY A 122 -10.70 -30.82 24.09
N GLU A 123 -11.89 -31.24 24.52
CA GLU A 123 -12.50 -32.48 24.06
C GLU A 123 -13.02 -32.37 22.61
N PRO A 124 -13.03 -33.46 21.78
CA PRO A 124 -13.45 -33.41 20.40
C PRO A 124 -14.89 -32.93 20.18
N TRP A 125 -15.81 -33.08 21.16
CA TRP A 125 -17.18 -32.57 21.05
C TRP A 125 -17.33 -31.08 21.36
N GLN A 126 -16.22 -30.41 21.69
CA GLN A 126 -16.11 -28.97 21.91
C GLN A 126 -15.42 -28.26 20.73
N MET A 127 -15.05 -29.02 19.70
CA MET A 127 -14.34 -28.52 18.53
C MET A 127 -15.21 -28.68 17.29
N TRP A 128 -15.29 -27.61 16.51
CA TRP A 128 -16.19 -27.50 15.36
C TRP A 128 -15.41 -27.19 14.08
N SER A 129 -15.66 -27.93 13.01
CA SER A 129 -15.22 -27.51 11.68
C SER A 129 -16.28 -26.63 11.02
N LEU A 130 -15.84 -25.63 10.24
CA LEU A 130 -16.69 -24.64 9.57
C LEU A 130 -16.56 -24.85 8.05
N THR A 131 -17.58 -25.48 7.44
CA THR A 131 -17.60 -25.73 6.00
C THR A 131 -18.44 -24.67 5.31
N LYS A 132 -17.83 -23.83 4.48
CA LYS A 132 -18.50 -22.73 3.78
C LYS A 132 -19.26 -23.22 2.56
N HIS A 133 -20.48 -22.72 2.36
CA HIS A 133 -21.34 -22.95 1.22
C HIS A 133 -21.29 -21.79 0.20
N GLU A 134 -21.77 -22.04 -1.01
CA GLU A 134 -21.82 -21.02 -2.10
C GLU A 134 -22.69 -19.79 -1.75
N ASN A 135 -23.71 -19.97 -0.93
CA ASN A 135 -24.57 -18.89 -0.45
C ASN A 135 -23.95 -18.06 0.69
N GLY A 136 -22.69 -18.35 1.08
CA GLY A 136 -21.98 -17.65 2.14
C GLY A 136 -22.26 -18.17 3.56
N SER A 137 -23.19 -19.13 3.76
CA SER A 137 -23.41 -19.79 5.04
C SER A 137 -22.35 -20.87 5.34
N TYR A 138 -22.41 -21.44 6.54
CA TYR A 138 -21.51 -22.50 7.02
C TYR A 138 -22.28 -23.65 7.63
N SER A 139 -21.82 -24.89 7.42
CA SER A 139 -22.16 -26.00 8.30
C SER A 139 -21.17 -26.06 9.45
N LEU A 140 -21.68 -26.17 10.68
CA LEU A 140 -20.91 -26.33 11.91
C LEU A 140 -20.91 -27.81 12.29
N ILE A 141 -19.79 -28.50 12.12
CA ILE A 141 -19.69 -29.95 12.27
C ILE A 141 -18.76 -30.27 13.44
N PRO A 142 -19.24 -31.00 14.48
CA PRO A 142 -18.39 -31.32 15.62
C PRO A 142 -17.35 -32.40 15.27
N LYS A 143 -16.13 -32.26 15.73
CA LYS A 143 -14.99 -33.13 15.41
C LYS A 143 -15.25 -34.61 15.74
N HIS A 144 -15.91 -34.88 16.88
CA HIS A 144 -16.17 -36.26 17.34
C HIS A 144 -17.26 -36.97 16.54
N ALA A 145 -18.14 -36.22 15.84
CA ALA A 145 -19.27 -36.77 15.10
C ALA A 145 -19.40 -36.13 13.71
N PRO A 146 -18.48 -36.44 12.75
CA PRO A 146 -18.40 -35.79 11.43
C PRO A 146 -19.61 -36.03 10.52
N ALA A 147 -20.50 -36.96 10.87
CA ALA A 147 -21.77 -37.18 10.18
C ALA A 147 -22.93 -36.34 10.75
N GLN A 148 -22.69 -35.52 11.73
CA GLN A 148 -23.67 -34.64 12.37
C GLN A 148 -23.33 -33.18 12.10
N GLY A 149 -24.34 -32.29 12.13
CA GLY A 149 -24.20 -30.86 12.07
C GLY A 149 -25.03 -30.17 13.15
N LEU A 150 -24.70 -28.93 13.43
CA LEU A 150 -25.50 -28.07 14.30
C LEU A 150 -26.83 -27.78 13.62
N ASP A 151 -27.96 -28.14 14.26
CA ASP A 151 -29.32 -28.06 13.73
C ASP A 151 -30.20 -27.12 14.58
N ASP A 152 -31.11 -26.40 13.95
CA ASP A 152 -32.10 -25.54 14.59
C ASP A 152 -33.41 -26.28 14.95
N LEU A 153 -33.29 -27.52 15.36
CA LEU A 153 -34.37 -28.44 15.75
C LEU A 153 -35.50 -28.56 14.71
N GLY A 154 -35.13 -28.93 13.47
CA GLY A 154 -36.10 -29.21 12.40
C GLY A 154 -36.82 -27.97 11.88
N GLY A 155 -36.17 -26.81 11.89
CA GLY A 155 -36.67 -25.59 11.26
C GLY A 155 -37.74 -24.83 12.04
N LYS A 156 -37.76 -24.95 13.33
CA LYS A 156 -38.65 -24.11 14.17
C LYS A 156 -38.12 -22.68 14.16
N GLN A 157 -38.86 -21.79 13.50
CA GLN A 157 -38.46 -20.38 13.34
C GLN A 157 -38.84 -19.49 14.56
N GLU A 158 -39.33 -20.10 15.63
CA GLU A 158 -39.81 -19.37 16.78
C GLU A 158 -38.69 -19.10 17.79
N PRO A 159 -38.64 -17.88 18.38
CA PRO A 159 -37.74 -17.57 19.48
C PRO A 159 -37.86 -18.56 20.63
N GLY A 160 -36.74 -19.03 21.19
CA GLY A 160 -36.69 -20.06 22.24
C GLY A 160 -36.57 -21.49 21.71
N SER A 161 -36.52 -21.71 20.39
CA SER A 161 -36.31 -23.05 19.82
C SER A 161 -34.89 -23.54 20.16
N LYS A 162 -34.82 -24.79 20.66
CA LYS A 162 -33.55 -25.42 21.06
C LYS A 162 -32.69 -25.79 19.85
N ILE A 163 -31.42 -25.99 20.11
CA ILE A 163 -30.40 -26.40 19.14
C ILE A 163 -29.95 -27.81 19.52
N ASP A 164 -29.75 -28.65 18.50
CA ASP A 164 -29.25 -30.01 18.70
C ASP A 164 -28.29 -30.45 17.60
N LEU A 165 -27.85 -31.68 17.62
CA LEU A 165 -27.15 -32.31 16.53
C LEU A 165 -28.13 -33.10 15.65
N TRP A 166 -28.00 -32.98 14.33
CA TRP A 166 -28.76 -33.76 13.37
C TRP A 166 -27.86 -34.30 12.25
N SER A 167 -28.31 -35.37 11.56
CA SER A 167 -27.55 -35.94 10.45
C SER A 167 -27.25 -34.90 9.40
N HIS A 168 -25.96 -34.69 9.13
CA HIS A 168 -25.48 -33.59 8.27
C HIS A 168 -25.93 -33.82 6.82
N ASN A 169 -26.59 -32.79 6.27
CA ASN A 169 -26.94 -32.68 4.86
C ASN A 169 -26.56 -31.23 4.41
N PRO A 170 -25.58 -31.08 3.52
CA PRO A 170 -25.10 -29.75 3.09
C PRO A 170 -26.16 -28.92 2.34
N ASN A 171 -27.23 -29.54 1.86
CA ASN A 171 -28.33 -28.84 1.16
C ASN A 171 -29.50 -28.50 2.08
N ASP A 172 -29.43 -28.84 3.35
CA ASP A 172 -30.50 -28.59 4.30
C ASP A 172 -30.30 -27.23 4.99
N PRO A 173 -31.22 -26.24 4.81
CA PRO A 173 -31.07 -24.91 5.41
C PRO A 173 -31.12 -24.92 6.94
N HIS A 174 -31.60 -25.98 7.59
CA HIS A 174 -31.63 -26.13 9.03
C HIS A 174 -30.24 -26.41 9.62
N LEU A 175 -29.32 -26.95 8.81
CA LEU A 175 -27.94 -27.27 9.15
C LEU A 175 -26.95 -26.22 8.65
N GLN A 176 -27.46 -25.08 8.18
CA GLN A 176 -26.66 -23.98 7.65
C GLN A 176 -26.83 -22.71 8.50
N TRP A 177 -25.72 -22.01 8.72
CA TRP A 177 -25.65 -20.86 9.61
C TRP A 177 -24.84 -19.73 8.97
N PHE A 178 -25.37 -18.52 8.93
CA PHE A 178 -24.59 -17.34 8.63
C PHE A 178 -23.78 -16.95 9.87
N ILE A 179 -22.48 -16.87 9.72
CA ILE A 179 -21.57 -16.30 10.74
C ILE A 179 -21.35 -14.84 10.34
N GLN A 180 -22.10 -13.95 10.96
CA GLN A 180 -22.12 -12.52 10.63
C GLN A 180 -21.21 -11.77 11.60
N PRO A 181 -20.15 -11.08 11.11
CA PRO A 181 -19.36 -10.24 11.98
C PRO A 181 -20.24 -9.15 12.58
N LEU A 182 -20.19 -9.02 13.89
CA LEU A 182 -20.82 -7.87 14.55
C LEU A 182 -19.91 -6.66 14.34
N ALA A 183 -20.51 -5.52 14.03
CA ALA A 183 -19.77 -4.27 13.88
C ALA A 183 -18.88 -4.05 15.11
N GLY A 184 -17.56 -4.00 14.89
CA GLY A 184 -16.53 -4.00 15.94
C GLY A 184 -15.75 -5.30 16.12
N SER A 185 -16.05 -6.40 15.41
CA SER A 185 -15.43 -7.72 15.59
C SER A 185 -14.57 -8.21 14.41
N GLY A 186 -14.06 -7.34 13.59
CA GLY A 186 -13.19 -7.71 12.47
C GLY A 186 -11.72 -7.73 12.84
N MET A 187 -11.16 -8.91 12.86
CA MET A 187 -9.76 -9.29 12.68
C MET A 187 -8.67 -8.46 13.36
N GLY A 188 -8.00 -9.09 14.27
CA GLY A 188 -6.72 -8.72 14.85
C GLY A 188 -6.88 -8.09 16.20
N THR A 189 -6.53 -8.88 17.20
CA THR A 189 -6.41 -8.48 18.58
C THR A 189 -5.30 -7.45 18.80
N ALA A 190 -5.60 -6.20 18.56
CA ALA A 190 -5.58 -5.25 19.65
C ALA A 190 -7.06 -4.97 19.86
N ALA A 191 -7.57 -5.28 21.03
CA ALA A 191 -8.94 -4.95 21.39
C ALA A 191 -9.23 -3.55 20.84
N ALA A 192 -10.27 -3.45 19.97
CA ALA A 192 -11.06 -2.26 20.00
C ALA A 192 -11.75 -2.30 21.39
N GLU A 193 -10.99 -2.14 22.43
CA GLU A 193 -11.50 -1.55 23.63
C GLU A 193 -12.17 -0.29 23.11
N ASN A 194 -13.49 -0.16 23.30
CA ASN A 194 -14.09 1.16 23.39
C ASN A 194 -13.08 1.95 24.22
N SER A 195 -12.17 2.65 23.54
CA SER A 195 -11.11 3.35 24.25
C SER A 195 -11.80 4.57 24.84
N ALA A 196 -12.50 4.33 25.95
CA ALA A 196 -12.84 5.41 26.83
C ALA A 196 -11.53 6.19 26.99
N ASN A 197 -11.57 7.47 26.71
CA ASN A 197 -10.43 8.34 26.90
C ASN A 197 -9.89 8.14 28.31
N THR A 198 -8.84 7.34 28.46
CA THR A 198 -8.21 7.03 29.74
C THR A 198 -7.15 8.07 30.10
N TYR A 199 -6.89 8.99 29.19
CA TYR A 199 -5.97 10.10 29.41
C TYR A 199 -6.49 11.00 30.51
N LYS A 200 -5.67 11.21 31.53
CA LYS A 200 -5.95 12.13 32.63
C LYS A 200 -4.98 13.29 32.53
N PRO A 201 -5.46 14.47 32.10
CA PRO A 201 -4.59 15.63 32.03
C PRO A 201 -4.03 15.98 33.42
N PRO A 202 -2.79 16.45 33.52
CA PRO A 202 -2.26 16.98 34.76
C PRO A 202 -3.14 18.09 35.31
N ALA A 203 -3.36 18.08 36.63
CA ALA A 203 -4.11 19.12 37.28
C ALA A 203 -3.35 20.46 37.21
N ILE A 204 -4.01 21.52 36.77
CA ILE A 204 -3.50 22.88 36.73
C ILE A 204 -4.59 23.84 37.22
N ALA A 205 -4.22 24.84 38.03
CA ALA A 205 -5.16 25.85 38.42
C ALA A 205 -5.45 26.79 37.22
N PRO A 206 -6.71 27.16 36.96
CA PRO A 206 -7.05 28.05 35.84
C PRO A 206 -6.27 29.39 35.86
N ALA A 207 -5.90 29.91 37.04
CA ALA A 207 -5.11 31.11 37.20
C ALA A 207 -3.65 30.99 36.69
N ASP A 208 -3.14 29.76 36.57
CA ASP A 208 -1.78 29.49 36.07
C ASP A 208 -1.73 29.40 34.54
N ILE A 209 -2.88 29.33 33.90
CA ILE A 209 -3.00 29.26 32.43
C ILE A 209 -3.00 30.71 31.91
N LYS A 210 -1.90 31.08 31.23
CA LYS A 210 -1.77 32.45 30.66
C LYS A 210 -2.46 32.48 29.30
N GLU A 211 -3.33 33.45 29.12
CA GLU A 211 -4.04 33.67 27.87
C GLU A 211 -3.12 34.23 26.78
N GLY A 212 -3.07 33.57 25.63
CA GLY A 212 -2.34 34.00 24.44
C GLY A 212 -3.15 34.92 23.54
N ALA A 213 -2.49 35.47 22.54
CA ALA A 213 -3.08 36.42 21.59
C ALA A 213 -3.69 35.69 20.38
N ILE A 214 -4.82 36.21 19.90
CA ILE A 214 -5.47 35.80 18.65
C ILE A 214 -5.27 36.86 17.59
N LYS A 215 -4.87 36.44 16.37
CA LYS A 215 -4.84 37.24 15.16
C LYS A 215 -5.71 36.63 14.11
N GLN A 216 -6.51 37.41 13.40
CA GLN A 216 -7.39 36.93 12.34
C GLN A 216 -7.18 37.77 11.08
N PHE A 217 -7.18 37.10 9.95
CA PHE A 217 -7.08 37.74 8.64
C PHE A 217 -7.67 36.85 7.55
N THR A 218 -7.94 37.48 6.42
CA THR A 218 -8.35 36.78 5.21
C THR A 218 -7.14 36.69 4.29
N PHE A 219 -6.73 35.46 3.95
CA PHE A 219 -5.63 35.20 3.03
C PHE A 219 -6.14 35.15 1.59
N THR A 220 -5.50 35.92 0.71
CA THR A 220 -5.79 35.96 -0.73
C THR A 220 -4.48 35.89 -1.52
N GLY A 221 -4.56 35.66 -2.82
CA GLY A 221 -3.38 35.66 -3.69
C GLY A 221 -2.54 34.37 -3.66
N SER A 222 -3.12 33.25 -3.23
CA SER A 222 -2.45 31.96 -3.34
C SER A 222 -2.08 31.65 -4.80
N LYS A 223 -0.85 31.20 -5.03
CA LYS A 223 -0.36 30.72 -6.33
C LYS A 223 -0.67 29.25 -6.52
N VAL A 224 -0.69 28.46 -5.44
CA VAL A 224 -1.05 27.05 -5.45
C VAL A 224 -2.54 26.88 -5.74
N PHE A 225 -3.39 27.74 -5.13
CA PHE A 225 -4.84 27.76 -5.34
C PHE A 225 -5.30 29.12 -5.82
N PRO A 226 -5.07 29.46 -7.10
CA PRO A 226 -5.31 30.80 -7.62
C PRO A 226 -6.76 31.29 -7.46
N GLY A 227 -6.91 32.55 -7.06
CA GLY A 227 -8.21 33.23 -6.93
C GLY A 227 -8.98 32.88 -5.65
N THR A 228 -8.49 31.94 -4.83
CA THR A 228 -9.19 31.56 -3.60
C THR A 228 -8.98 32.59 -2.48
N VAL A 229 -10.01 32.69 -1.65
CA VAL A 229 -10.06 33.51 -0.43
C VAL A 229 -10.32 32.57 0.76
N ARG A 230 -9.62 32.76 1.88
CA ARG A 230 -9.81 31.94 3.07
C ARG A 230 -9.54 32.67 4.36
N ASP A 231 -10.29 32.34 5.40
CA ASP A 231 -10.07 32.90 6.73
C ASP A 231 -9.01 32.09 7.47
N VAL A 232 -8.13 32.81 8.15
CA VAL A 232 -7.05 32.25 8.95
C VAL A 232 -7.06 32.89 10.32
N THR A 233 -6.96 32.05 11.35
CA THR A 233 -6.77 32.49 12.73
C THR A 233 -5.40 32.00 13.22
N VAL A 234 -4.58 32.90 13.77
CA VAL A 234 -3.30 32.56 14.38
C VAL A 234 -3.40 32.76 15.88
N PHE A 235 -3.11 31.73 16.63
CA PHE A 235 -2.98 31.76 18.07
C PHE A 235 -1.50 31.83 18.45
N ILE A 236 -1.11 32.85 19.23
CA ILE A 236 0.24 33.05 19.74
C ILE A 236 0.20 32.84 21.25
N PRO A 237 0.79 31.79 21.81
CA PRO A 237 0.73 31.50 23.23
C PRO A 237 1.50 32.54 24.03
N ALA A 238 1.05 32.84 25.24
CA ALA A 238 1.68 33.86 26.12
C ALA A 238 3.13 33.51 26.52
N GLN A 239 3.52 32.25 26.41
CA GLN A 239 4.88 31.77 26.69
C GLN A 239 5.84 31.98 25.51
N TYR A 240 5.34 32.39 24.35
CA TYR A 240 6.20 32.69 23.19
C TYR A 240 6.85 34.06 23.31
N ASP A 241 8.18 34.11 23.33
CA ASP A 241 8.99 35.32 23.45
C ASP A 241 9.88 35.63 22.22
N GLY A 242 9.82 34.77 21.21
CA GLY A 242 10.62 34.90 19.97
C GLY A 242 12.08 34.47 20.09
N SER A 243 12.57 34.15 21.29
CA SER A 243 13.99 33.78 21.52
C SER A 243 14.38 32.47 20.86
N LYS A 244 13.42 31.53 20.68
CA LYS A 244 13.57 30.27 20.01
C LYS A 244 12.47 30.07 18.98
N PRO A 245 12.72 29.26 17.93
CA PRO A 245 11.65 28.86 17.00
C PRO A 245 10.51 28.19 17.73
N ALA A 246 9.27 28.68 17.56
CA ALA A 246 8.08 28.06 18.10
C ALA A 246 7.73 26.78 17.31
N CYS A 247 7.23 25.77 17.99
CA CYS A 247 6.52 24.67 17.33
C CYS A 247 5.24 25.20 16.65
N VAL A 248 4.70 24.44 15.69
CA VAL A 248 3.51 24.85 14.92
C VAL A 248 2.45 23.75 14.98
N TYR A 249 1.24 24.13 15.30
CA TYR A 249 0.05 23.31 15.16
C TYR A 249 -0.84 23.88 14.06
N VAL A 250 -1.12 23.11 13.03
CA VAL A 250 -2.03 23.49 11.95
C VAL A 250 -3.33 22.72 12.09
N LYS A 251 -4.46 23.44 12.08
CA LYS A 251 -5.81 22.86 12.08
C LYS A 251 -6.53 23.21 10.79
N THR A 252 -6.99 22.18 10.09
CA THR A 252 -7.88 22.32 8.93
C THR A 252 -9.29 22.73 9.37
N ASP A 253 -10.11 23.23 8.44
CA ASP A 253 -11.51 23.65 8.68
C ASP A 253 -11.70 24.81 9.67
N GLY A 254 -10.62 25.53 10.00
CA GLY A 254 -10.68 26.81 10.71
C GLY A 254 -10.63 26.73 12.23
N TYR A 255 -10.89 27.85 12.86
CA TYR A 255 -10.68 28.10 14.29
C TYR A 255 -11.72 27.43 15.18
N ASN A 256 -11.24 26.82 16.27
CA ASN A 256 -12.05 26.29 17.35
C ASN A 256 -11.55 26.83 18.70
N PRO A 257 -12.37 27.59 19.46
CA PRO A 257 -11.97 28.16 20.75
C PRO A 257 -11.57 27.12 21.80
N ARG A 258 -12.19 25.93 21.78
CA ARG A 258 -11.85 24.83 22.71
C ARG A 258 -10.43 24.33 22.46
N GLU A 259 -10.02 24.15 21.20
CA GLU A 259 -8.65 23.74 20.88
C GLU A 259 -7.62 24.78 21.35
N LYS A 260 -7.90 26.07 21.18
CA LYS A 260 -7.04 27.14 21.71
C LYS A 260 -6.83 26.99 23.22
N THR A 261 -7.92 26.79 23.99
CA THR A 261 -7.84 26.58 25.44
C THR A 261 -7.07 25.33 25.80
N LEU A 262 -7.27 24.23 25.05
CA LEU A 262 -6.53 22.98 25.27
C LEU A 262 -5.02 23.17 24.98
N ILE A 263 -4.63 23.89 23.93
CA ILE A 263 -3.24 24.21 23.64
C ILE A 263 -2.61 25.00 24.80
N GLU A 264 -3.27 26.03 25.30
CA GLU A 264 -2.81 26.82 26.45
C GLU A 264 -2.58 25.95 27.69
N THR A 265 -3.54 25.09 27.98
CA THR A 265 -3.46 24.15 29.10
C THR A 265 -2.27 23.21 28.96
N MET A 266 -2.08 22.57 27.80
CA MET A 266 -0.99 21.63 27.58
C MET A 266 0.40 22.28 27.55
N ILE A 267 0.50 23.52 27.09
CA ILE A 267 1.76 24.28 27.19
C ILE A 267 2.06 24.58 28.66
N ALA A 268 1.06 24.99 29.44
CA ALA A 268 1.22 25.28 30.86
C ALA A 268 1.58 24.03 31.68
N THR A 269 1.02 22.86 31.35
CA THR A 269 1.34 21.56 31.98
C THR A 269 2.62 20.92 31.44
N LYS A 270 3.25 21.50 30.43
CA LYS A 270 4.47 21.01 29.74
C LYS A 270 4.28 19.67 28.98
N GLU A 271 3.06 19.31 28.63
CA GLU A 271 2.77 18.16 27.80
C GLU A 271 2.91 18.48 26.30
N MET A 272 2.89 19.78 25.98
CA MET A 272 3.11 20.30 24.65
C MET A 272 4.17 21.41 24.71
N PRO A 273 5.13 21.47 23.76
CA PRO A 273 6.06 22.58 23.69
C PRO A 273 5.33 23.90 23.39
N VAL A 274 6.05 25.03 23.53
CA VAL A 274 5.52 26.33 23.11
C VAL A 274 5.16 26.31 21.63
N THR A 275 3.87 26.33 21.32
CA THR A 275 3.32 26.02 19.99
C THR A 275 2.39 27.13 19.52
N VAL A 276 2.69 27.71 18.36
CA VAL A 276 1.80 28.64 17.66
C VAL A 276 0.74 27.83 16.92
N GLY A 277 -0.54 28.15 17.14
CA GLY A 277 -1.68 27.56 16.47
C GLY A 277 -2.04 28.31 15.19
N VAL A 278 -2.21 27.60 14.07
CA VAL A 278 -2.66 28.14 12.79
C VAL A 278 -3.93 27.38 12.37
N PHE A 279 -5.06 28.04 12.43
CA PHE A 279 -6.37 27.52 12.09
C PHE A 279 -6.77 28.06 10.71
N VAL A 280 -6.83 27.21 9.72
CA VAL A 280 -7.03 27.60 8.32
C VAL A 280 -8.28 26.99 7.74
N ARG A 281 -9.16 27.80 7.16
CA ARG A 281 -10.29 27.32 6.37
C ARG A 281 -9.83 26.92 4.96
N PRO A 282 -10.53 25.98 4.31
CA PRO A 282 -10.32 25.75 2.88
C PRO A 282 -10.63 27.02 2.08
N GLY A 283 -10.09 27.13 0.89
CA GLY A 283 -10.34 28.27 0.03
C GLY A 283 -11.71 28.24 -0.61
N ASP A 284 -12.30 29.40 -0.75
CA ASP A 284 -13.48 29.62 -1.59
C ASP A 284 -13.09 30.51 -2.77
N LEU A 285 -13.53 30.17 -3.98
CA LEU A 285 -13.47 31.08 -5.12
C LEU A 285 -14.74 31.90 -5.11
N PRO A 286 -14.67 33.22 -4.82
CA PRO A 286 -15.86 34.05 -4.74
C PRO A 286 -16.64 34.11 -6.05
N ALA A 287 -17.93 34.33 -5.96
CA ALA A 287 -18.76 34.61 -7.12
C ALA A 287 -18.27 35.92 -7.83
N PRO A 288 -18.03 35.89 -9.14
CA PRO A 288 -17.47 37.05 -9.85
C PRO A 288 -18.46 38.21 -9.98
N MET A 289 -19.76 37.96 -9.88
CA MET A 289 -20.82 38.97 -9.94
C MET A 289 -22.09 38.52 -9.22
N LEU A 290 -22.97 39.47 -8.92
CA LEU A 290 -24.28 39.20 -8.32
C LEU A 290 -25.10 38.23 -9.20
N GLY A 291 -25.67 37.18 -8.55
CA GLY A 291 -26.49 36.16 -9.24
C GLY A 291 -25.68 35.00 -9.81
N THR A 292 -24.35 34.98 -9.63
CA THR A 292 -23.50 33.82 -9.94
C THR A 292 -23.11 33.07 -8.68
N LEU A 293 -22.68 31.81 -8.84
CA LEU A 293 -22.22 30.98 -7.72
C LEU A 293 -20.70 31.02 -7.60
N GLY A 294 -20.21 31.13 -6.39
CA GLY A 294 -18.81 30.83 -6.08
C GLY A 294 -18.54 29.33 -6.08
N ARG A 295 -17.28 28.94 -5.94
CA ARG A 295 -16.86 27.54 -5.86
C ARG A 295 -16.16 27.27 -4.53
N ARG A 296 -16.68 26.34 -3.77
CA ARG A 296 -15.99 25.82 -2.58
C ARG A 296 -14.89 24.86 -2.98
N ASN A 297 -13.69 25.07 -2.43
CA ASN A 297 -12.54 24.25 -2.78
C ASN A 297 -12.22 23.17 -1.73
N ARG A 298 -13.01 23.00 -0.68
CA ARG A 298 -12.69 22.11 0.44
C ARG A 298 -12.28 20.71 -0.04
N ASP A 299 -13.14 20.03 -0.78
CA ASP A 299 -12.87 18.68 -1.27
C ASP A 299 -11.74 18.65 -2.31
N PHE A 300 -11.60 19.73 -3.09
CA PHE A 300 -10.51 19.85 -4.06
C PHE A 300 -9.16 20.02 -3.37
N GLU A 301 -9.09 20.81 -2.30
CA GLU A 301 -7.84 21.10 -1.58
C GLU A 301 -7.47 19.99 -0.60
N TYR A 302 -8.45 19.28 -0.01
CA TYR A 302 -8.24 18.37 1.10
C TYR A 302 -8.25 16.90 0.72
N ASP A 303 -9.16 16.46 -0.15
CA ASP A 303 -9.28 15.04 -0.49
C ASP A 303 -8.29 14.60 -1.57
N GLY A 304 -7.61 15.55 -2.23
CA GLY A 304 -6.55 15.24 -3.20
C GLY A 304 -5.31 14.72 -2.50
N VAL A 305 -4.79 13.58 -2.97
CA VAL A 305 -3.61 12.92 -2.39
C VAL A 305 -2.25 13.50 -2.86
N SER A 306 -2.28 14.58 -3.67
CA SER A 306 -1.11 15.32 -4.12
C SER A 306 -0.50 16.19 -3.02
N ASP A 307 0.66 16.79 -3.27
CA ASP A 307 1.33 17.70 -2.31
C ASP A 307 0.81 19.15 -2.32
N SER A 308 -0.24 19.45 -3.11
CA SER A 308 -0.72 20.83 -3.31
C SER A 308 -1.10 21.51 -2.00
N ASN A 309 -1.84 20.84 -1.11
CA ASN A 309 -2.26 21.44 0.15
C ASN A 309 -1.07 21.76 1.06
N VAL A 310 -0.13 20.83 1.22
CA VAL A 310 1.05 21.08 2.05
C VAL A 310 1.96 22.14 1.44
N ARG A 311 2.08 22.23 0.12
CA ARG A 311 2.83 23.31 -0.56
C ARG A 311 2.20 24.66 -0.25
N PHE A 312 0.88 24.77 -0.34
CA PHE A 312 0.18 25.97 0.06
C PHE A 312 0.52 26.37 1.51
N LEU A 313 0.48 25.40 2.43
CA LEU A 313 0.80 25.67 3.84
C LEU A 313 2.25 26.13 4.04
N VAL A 314 3.23 25.41 3.47
CA VAL A 314 4.66 25.65 3.80
C VAL A 314 5.35 26.65 2.89
N GLU A 315 4.87 26.85 1.66
CA GLU A 315 5.49 27.77 0.71
C GLU A 315 4.79 29.14 0.69
N GLU A 316 3.52 29.23 1.12
CA GLU A 316 2.75 30.48 1.07
C GLU A 316 2.26 30.93 2.45
N LEU A 317 1.42 30.13 3.13
CA LEU A 317 0.71 30.57 4.32
C LEU A 317 1.62 30.76 5.55
N LEU A 318 2.41 29.74 5.92
CA LEU A 318 3.27 29.82 7.10
C LEU A 318 4.38 30.88 6.96
N PRO A 319 5.04 31.05 5.79
CA PRO A 319 5.97 32.17 5.57
C PRO A 319 5.30 33.56 5.68
N PHE A 320 4.08 33.67 5.11
CA PHE A 320 3.31 34.94 5.26
C PHE A 320 3.03 35.27 6.73
N ILE A 321 2.53 34.27 7.51
CA ILE A 321 2.25 34.44 8.95
C ILE A 321 3.52 34.84 9.71
N ALA A 322 4.64 34.14 9.44
CA ALA A 322 5.92 34.43 10.08
C ALA A 322 6.38 35.86 9.82
N GLN A 323 6.25 36.36 8.61
CA GLN A 323 6.62 37.71 8.22
C GLN A 323 5.66 38.75 8.82
N GLU A 324 4.34 38.58 8.64
CA GLU A 324 3.30 39.53 9.03
C GLU A 324 3.30 39.79 10.54
N TYR A 325 3.44 38.72 11.33
CA TYR A 325 3.41 38.81 12.80
C TYR A 325 4.79 38.74 13.45
N ARG A 326 5.87 38.76 12.65
CA ARG A 326 7.28 38.69 13.12
C ARG A 326 7.52 37.47 14.03
N LEU A 327 6.99 36.33 13.62
CA LEU A 327 7.13 35.07 14.37
C LEU A 327 8.32 34.27 13.86
N ASN A 328 9.09 33.70 14.79
CA ASN A 328 10.11 32.72 14.51
C ASN A 328 9.47 31.31 14.59
N LEU A 329 8.98 30.80 13.48
CA LEU A 329 8.33 29.49 13.40
C LEU A 329 9.33 28.42 12.97
N SER A 330 9.39 27.30 13.68
CA SER A 330 10.21 26.16 13.24
C SER A 330 9.77 25.67 11.86
N THR A 331 10.74 25.36 11.00
CA THR A 331 10.51 24.73 9.68
C THR A 331 10.69 23.22 9.70
N ASN A 332 11.14 22.67 10.83
CA ASN A 332 11.40 21.23 10.99
C ASN A 332 10.08 20.47 11.22
N GLY A 333 9.85 19.41 10.46
CA GLY A 333 8.65 18.58 10.61
C GLY A 333 8.46 17.99 12.00
N ASN A 334 9.54 17.71 12.73
CA ASN A 334 9.47 17.24 14.12
C ASN A 334 8.85 18.23 15.10
N ASP A 335 8.85 19.52 14.74
CA ASP A 335 8.30 20.60 15.55
C ASP A 335 6.91 21.02 15.05
N ARG A 336 6.33 20.27 14.11
CA ARG A 336 5.05 20.60 13.49
C ARG A 336 4.06 19.46 13.57
N CYS A 337 2.85 19.81 13.98
CA CYS A 337 1.68 18.93 14.03
C CYS A 337 0.58 19.48 13.13
N ILE A 338 -0.15 18.59 12.47
CA ILE A 338 -1.32 18.97 11.66
C ILE A 338 -2.50 18.07 12.02
N SER A 339 -3.71 18.64 12.05
CA SER A 339 -4.91 17.90 12.44
C SER A 339 -6.14 18.27 11.62
N GLY A 340 -7.11 17.37 11.60
CA GLY A 340 -8.41 17.59 11.00
C GLY A 340 -9.37 16.43 11.15
N GLY A 341 -10.62 16.66 10.74
CA GLY A 341 -11.65 15.63 10.65
C GLY A 341 -12.16 15.46 9.23
N SER A 342 -12.62 14.27 8.85
CA SER A 342 -13.18 14.00 7.53
C SER A 342 -12.16 14.32 6.41
N SER A 343 -12.55 15.10 5.40
CA SER A 343 -11.62 15.63 4.39
C SER A 343 -10.41 16.36 5.03
N GLY A 344 -10.63 17.09 6.15
CA GLY A 344 -9.51 17.70 6.88
C GLY A 344 -8.57 16.68 7.52
N GLY A 345 -9.07 15.51 7.90
CA GLY A 345 -8.29 14.40 8.46
C GLY A 345 -7.37 13.76 7.43
N ILE A 346 -7.88 13.47 6.22
CA ILE A 346 -7.03 12.98 5.13
C ILE A 346 -6.04 14.06 4.67
N ALA A 347 -6.44 15.34 4.62
CA ALA A 347 -5.53 16.43 4.28
C ALA A 347 -4.35 16.52 5.25
N ALA A 348 -4.60 16.33 6.55
CA ALA A 348 -3.55 16.33 7.56
C ALA A 348 -2.56 15.18 7.34
N PHE A 349 -3.05 13.97 7.08
CA PHE A 349 -2.18 12.84 6.79
C PHE A 349 -1.43 13.00 5.46
N THR A 350 -2.12 13.46 4.40
CA THR A 350 -1.55 13.73 3.09
C THR A 350 -0.40 14.74 3.16
N ALA A 351 -0.53 15.78 4.02
CA ALA A 351 0.52 16.75 4.23
C ALA A 351 1.81 16.11 4.79
N ALA A 352 1.68 15.29 5.84
CA ALA A 352 2.81 14.56 6.41
C ALA A 352 3.33 13.46 5.49
N TRP A 353 2.45 12.77 4.77
CA TRP A 353 2.82 11.74 3.80
C TRP A 353 3.69 12.30 2.67
N ASN A 354 3.29 13.43 2.11
CA ASN A 354 4.02 14.06 1.02
C ASN A 354 5.25 14.83 1.49
N ARG A 355 5.21 15.46 2.67
CA ARG A 355 6.29 16.30 3.19
C ARG A 355 6.62 15.99 4.66
N PRO A 356 7.09 14.76 4.98
CA PRO A 356 7.40 14.37 6.37
C PRO A 356 8.51 15.25 6.99
N GLU A 357 9.35 15.86 6.18
CA GLU A 357 10.33 16.86 6.62
C GLU A 357 9.70 18.18 7.09
N THR A 358 8.42 18.42 6.76
CA THR A 358 7.66 19.61 7.16
C THR A 358 6.59 19.36 8.21
N PHE A 359 6.02 18.14 8.24
CA PHE A 359 5.07 17.67 9.25
C PHE A 359 5.33 16.21 9.56
N SER A 360 5.58 15.87 10.83
CA SER A 360 5.76 14.46 11.23
C SER A 360 4.77 13.99 12.29
N ARG A 361 3.83 14.82 12.72
CA ARG A 361 2.80 14.53 13.73
C ARG A 361 1.43 14.82 13.17
N VAL A 362 0.54 13.82 13.21
CA VAL A 362 -0.78 13.90 12.57
C VAL A 362 -1.87 13.45 13.51
N TYR A 363 -2.93 14.23 13.65
CA TYR A 363 -4.19 13.79 14.21
C TYR A 363 -5.28 13.81 13.13
N SER A 364 -5.84 12.66 12.81
CA SER A 364 -6.91 12.50 11.81
C SER A 364 -8.11 11.80 12.44
N ALA A 365 -9.27 12.45 12.40
CA ALA A 365 -10.52 11.88 12.91
C ALA A 365 -11.48 11.59 11.76
N SER A 366 -12.00 10.36 11.68
CA SER A 366 -12.86 9.89 10.58
C SER A 366 -12.31 10.33 9.22
N GLY A 367 -11.04 10.00 8.95
CA GLY A 367 -10.34 10.46 7.75
C GLY A 367 -11.04 9.99 6.47
N SER A 368 -11.15 10.86 5.46
CA SER A 368 -11.81 10.52 4.19
C SER A 368 -10.95 9.60 3.31
N TRP A 369 -10.61 8.39 3.80
CA TRP A 369 -9.89 7.37 3.02
C TRP A 369 -10.77 6.74 1.94
N VAL A 370 -11.68 7.49 1.39
CA VAL A 370 -12.71 7.07 0.42
C VAL A 370 -12.37 7.53 -1.00
N ALA A 371 -13.12 7.05 -1.99
CA ALA A 371 -12.85 7.27 -3.40
C ALA A 371 -13.31 8.65 -3.91
N PHE A 372 -13.07 9.73 -3.15
CA PHE A 372 -13.34 11.08 -3.63
C PHE A 372 -12.30 11.56 -4.65
N ARG A 373 -11.01 11.51 -4.27
CA ARG A 373 -9.88 11.99 -5.07
C ARG A 373 -8.60 11.19 -4.77
N GLY A 374 -8.70 9.87 -4.81
CA GLY A 374 -7.57 8.97 -4.58
C GLY A 374 -7.34 8.57 -3.11
N GLY A 375 -8.13 9.06 -2.16
CA GLY A 375 -7.96 8.76 -0.73
C GLY A 375 -7.97 7.27 -0.39
N HIS A 376 -8.76 6.47 -1.12
CA HIS A 376 -8.84 5.01 -0.97
C HIS A 376 -7.55 4.27 -1.34
N GLU A 377 -6.58 4.92 -1.97
CA GLU A 377 -5.27 4.34 -2.27
C GLU A 377 -4.33 4.32 -1.05
N PHE A 378 -4.56 5.16 -0.04
CA PHE A 378 -3.64 5.29 1.09
C PHE A 378 -3.33 3.98 1.82
N PRO A 379 -4.28 3.08 2.13
CA PRO A 379 -3.95 1.81 2.73
C PRO A 379 -2.97 0.98 1.88
N THR A 380 -3.12 1.00 0.56
CA THR A 380 -2.19 0.35 -0.38
C THR A 380 -0.85 1.08 -0.47
N MET A 381 -0.85 2.42 -0.51
CA MET A 381 0.38 3.22 -0.52
C MET A 381 1.21 2.99 0.74
N VAL A 382 0.58 2.98 1.92
CA VAL A 382 1.24 2.71 3.20
C VAL A 382 1.91 1.33 3.21
N ARG A 383 1.32 0.34 2.55
CA ARG A 383 1.87 -1.03 2.44
C ARG A 383 3.01 -1.16 1.43
N LYS A 384 3.02 -0.34 0.37
CA LYS A 384 3.99 -0.43 -0.73
C LYS A 384 5.16 0.52 -0.60
N PHE A 385 4.95 1.71 -0.05
CA PHE A 385 6.02 2.68 0.09
C PHE A 385 6.88 2.39 1.32
N GLU A 386 8.14 2.82 1.25
CA GLU A 386 9.00 2.86 2.43
C GLU A 386 8.35 3.69 3.53
N ALA A 387 8.39 3.17 4.77
CA ALA A 387 7.78 3.85 5.90
C ALA A 387 8.45 5.22 6.15
N LYS A 388 7.62 6.21 6.40
CA LYS A 388 8.03 7.60 6.61
C LYS A 388 8.08 7.94 8.09
N PRO A 389 8.88 8.93 8.52
CA PRO A 389 8.96 9.35 9.91
C PRO A 389 7.72 10.15 10.32
N ILE A 390 6.59 9.48 10.41
CA ILE A 390 5.29 10.04 10.75
C ILE A 390 4.76 9.30 11.98
N ARG A 391 4.36 10.07 13.00
CA ARG A 391 3.59 9.59 14.14
C ARG A 391 2.16 10.06 13.99
N THR A 392 1.19 9.16 14.05
CA THR A 392 -0.21 9.52 13.83
C THR A 392 -1.12 9.01 14.93
N PHE A 393 -2.14 9.79 15.24
CA PHE A 393 -3.25 9.42 16.09
C PHE A 393 -4.51 9.46 15.23
N LEU A 394 -5.23 8.36 15.14
CA LEU A 394 -6.43 8.21 14.33
C LEU A 394 -7.62 7.92 15.22
N THR A 395 -8.75 8.52 14.93
CA THR A 395 -10.05 8.12 15.49
C THR A 395 -11.02 7.83 14.36
N THR A 396 -11.94 6.88 14.57
CA THR A 396 -13.04 6.58 13.67
C THR A 396 -14.33 6.44 14.47
N ALA A 397 -15.47 6.59 13.83
CA ALA A 397 -16.78 6.53 14.47
C ALA A 397 -17.54 5.26 14.09
N THR A 398 -18.23 4.61 15.06
CA THR A 398 -18.98 3.37 14.80
C THR A 398 -20.19 3.55 13.87
N HIS A 399 -20.76 4.76 13.86
CA HIS A 399 -21.89 5.15 13.00
C HIS A 399 -21.43 6.23 12.00
N ASP A 400 -20.29 5.97 11.36
CA ASP A 400 -19.71 6.89 10.38
C ASP A 400 -20.50 6.89 9.07
N MET A 401 -20.10 7.75 8.15
CA MET A 401 -20.78 7.90 6.85
C MET A 401 -20.50 6.71 5.93
N GLU A 402 -21.55 6.36 5.17
CA GLU A 402 -21.46 5.46 4.01
C GLU A 402 -22.16 6.14 2.83
N ASN A 403 -21.48 6.19 1.66
CA ASN A 403 -22.05 6.73 0.43
C ASN A 403 -21.37 6.12 -0.82
N CYS A 404 -21.62 6.68 -2.00
CA CYS A 404 -21.05 6.18 -3.26
C CYS A 404 -19.50 6.22 -3.33
N ALA A 405 -18.82 6.97 -2.46
CA ALA A 405 -17.37 7.01 -2.40
C ALA A 405 -16.77 5.94 -1.48
N GLY A 406 -17.56 5.32 -0.61
CA GLY A 406 -17.17 4.25 0.28
C GLY A 406 -17.79 4.36 1.67
N ASP A 407 -17.37 3.45 2.53
CA ASP A 407 -17.69 3.38 3.94
C ASP A 407 -16.50 3.88 4.77
N TRP A 408 -16.65 4.99 5.50
CA TRP A 408 -15.58 5.60 6.29
C TRP A 408 -15.06 4.67 7.38
N PHE A 409 -15.97 4.00 8.10
CA PHE A 409 -15.58 3.11 9.20
C PHE A 409 -14.72 1.94 8.72
N LEU A 410 -15.09 1.30 7.61
CA LEU A 410 -14.31 0.20 7.03
C LEU A 410 -12.95 0.67 6.49
N LEU A 411 -12.90 1.83 5.84
CA LEU A 411 -11.65 2.34 5.26
C LEU A 411 -10.70 2.91 6.32
N ASP A 412 -11.20 3.46 7.42
CA ASP A 412 -10.40 3.78 8.60
C ASP A 412 -9.75 2.53 9.22
N GLN A 413 -10.49 1.40 9.29
CA GLN A 413 -9.95 0.11 9.74
C GLN A 413 -8.89 -0.45 8.76
N GLU A 414 -9.09 -0.29 7.46
CA GLU A 414 -8.06 -0.67 6.46
C GLU A 414 -6.79 0.18 6.63
N MET A 415 -6.93 1.46 6.97
CA MET A 415 -5.80 2.33 7.26
C MET A 415 -5.06 1.90 8.54
N ASP A 416 -5.80 1.54 9.62
CA ASP A 416 -5.25 0.93 10.83
C ASP A 416 -4.37 -0.28 10.49
N LYS A 417 -4.92 -1.24 9.75
CA LYS A 417 -4.20 -2.45 9.35
C LYS A 417 -2.98 -2.15 8.47
N ALA A 418 -3.07 -1.16 7.60
CA ALA A 418 -1.95 -0.78 6.74
C ALA A 418 -0.80 -0.16 7.55
N LEU A 419 -1.09 0.72 8.50
CA LEU A 419 -0.10 1.32 9.40
C LEU A 419 0.58 0.25 10.28
N LYS A 420 -0.21 -0.67 10.84
CA LYS A 420 0.29 -1.80 11.62
C LYS A 420 1.20 -2.70 10.78
N PHE A 421 0.77 -3.08 9.58
CA PHE A 421 1.52 -3.93 8.65
C PHE A 421 2.89 -3.34 8.28
N SER A 422 2.95 -2.01 8.11
CA SER A 422 4.17 -1.29 7.76
C SER A 422 4.97 -0.81 8.98
N GLY A 423 4.49 -1.08 10.19
CA GLY A 423 5.19 -0.81 11.44
C GLY A 423 5.31 0.67 11.78
N TYR A 424 4.31 1.48 11.41
CA TYR A 424 4.25 2.88 11.81
C TYR A 424 4.05 3.02 13.32
N GLU A 425 4.46 4.16 13.86
CA GLU A 425 4.19 4.58 15.23
C GLU A 425 2.86 5.32 15.27
N TYR A 426 1.78 4.65 15.71
CA TYR A 426 0.43 5.22 15.67
C TYR A 426 -0.45 4.73 16.82
N GLN A 427 -1.57 5.43 17.03
CA GLN A 427 -2.72 4.95 17.80
C GLN A 427 -3.97 5.02 16.93
N PHE A 428 -4.89 4.09 17.14
CA PHE A 428 -6.18 4.03 16.48
C PHE A 428 -7.28 3.79 17.50
N HIS A 429 -8.28 4.68 17.55
CA HIS A 429 -9.37 4.64 18.50
C HIS A 429 -10.71 4.57 17.77
N VAL A 430 -11.54 3.61 18.18
CA VAL A 430 -12.91 3.49 17.70
C VAL A 430 -13.84 4.16 18.71
N ILE A 431 -14.58 5.15 18.26
CA ILE A 431 -15.47 5.97 19.09
C ILE A 431 -16.92 5.63 18.77
N ASP A 432 -17.72 5.37 19.80
CA ASP A 432 -19.15 5.18 19.60
C ASP A 432 -19.83 6.52 19.29
N GLY A 433 -20.41 6.64 18.11
CA GLY A 433 -21.06 7.87 17.69
C GLY A 433 -21.04 8.12 16.19
N PRO A 434 -21.56 9.28 15.76
CA PRO A 434 -21.63 9.68 14.36
C PRO A 434 -20.27 10.18 13.82
N HIS A 435 -20.22 10.47 12.53
CA HIS A 435 -19.06 11.01 11.82
C HIS A 435 -18.28 12.08 12.61
N VAL A 436 -16.95 11.88 12.73
CA VAL A 436 -16.02 12.74 13.49
C VAL A 436 -16.33 12.76 15.02
N ALA A 437 -17.08 11.78 15.55
CA ALA A 437 -17.29 11.66 16.98
C ALA A 437 -15.95 11.59 17.74
N GLY A 438 -15.92 12.15 18.94
CA GLY A 438 -14.75 12.09 19.83
C GLY A 438 -13.57 12.98 19.44
N TYR A 439 -13.63 13.77 18.35
CA TYR A 439 -12.50 14.60 17.91
C TYR A 439 -11.95 15.49 19.03
N LEU A 440 -12.80 16.27 19.68
CA LEU A 440 -12.38 17.17 20.76
C LEU A 440 -12.13 16.44 22.08
N GLU A 441 -12.90 15.42 22.34
CA GLU A 441 -12.81 14.60 23.55
C GLU A 441 -11.47 13.86 23.65
N HIS A 442 -10.94 13.41 22.51
CA HIS A 442 -9.62 12.74 22.42
C HIS A 442 -8.46 13.69 22.04
N TRP A 443 -8.74 14.98 21.85
CA TRP A 443 -7.73 15.92 21.37
C TRP A 443 -6.49 16.01 22.28
N GLN A 444 -6.68 16.11 23.61
CA GLN A 444 -5.57 16.18 24.57
C GLN A 444 -4.76 14.88 24.60
N GLU A 445 -5.43 13.75 24.60
CA GLU A 445 -4.78 12.44 24.50
C GLU A 445 -3.96 12.32 23.21
N ALA A 446 -4.54 12.73 22.09
CA ALA A 446 -3.85 12.75 20.80
C ALA A 446 -2.59 13.63 20.84
N MET A 447 -2.71 14.84 21.38
CA MET A 447 -1.56 15.76 21.49
C MET A 447 -0.50 15.23 22.46
N ALA A 448 -0.87 14.69 23.62
CA ALA A 448 0.07 14.06 24.55
C ALA A 448 0.82 12.90 23.89
N TYR A 449 0.11 12.06 23.14
CA TYR A 449 0.72 10.98 22.35
C TYR A 449 1.65 11.52 21.26
N LEU A 450 1.21 12.49 20.48
CA LEU A 450 1.95 13.02 19.35
C LEU A 450 3.23 13.77 19.78
N TRP A 451 3.19 14.54 20.88
CA TRP A 451 4.33 15.30 21.40
C TRP A 451 5.21 14.53 22.39
N ARG A 452 4.87 13.27 22.73
CA ARG A 452 5.67 12.49 23.66
C ARG A 452 7.13 12.37 23.18
N GLY A 453 8.07 12.56 24.09
CA GLY A 453 9.50 12.47 23.79
C GLY A 453 10.08 13.63 23.01
N TRP A 454 9.28 14.65 22.64
CA TRP A 454 9.84 15.84 22.03
C TRP A 454 10.94 16.45 22.94
N PRO A 455 12.12 16.88 22.43
CA PRO A 455 12.43 17.17 21.01
C PRO A 455 13.05 16.00 20.22
N GLU A 456 13.05 14.77 20.72
CA GLU A 456 13.51 13.64 19.94
C GLU A 456 12.73 13.50 18.62
N ARG A 457 13.45 13.12 17.55
CA ARG A 457 12.84 12.99 16.23
C ARG A 457 11.91 11.78 16.17
N VAL A 458 10.77 11.97 15.55
CA VAL A 458 9.92 10.86 15.12
C VAL A 458 10.72 9.99 14.14
N LYS A 459 10.77 8.68 14.40
CA LYS A 459 11.48 7.72 13.57
C LYS A 459 10.53 7.08 12.57
N ALA A 460 11.03 6.75 11.40
CA ALA A 460 10.31 5.90 10.47
C ALA A 460 10.16 4.49 11.04
N GLY A 461 9.05 3.85 10.78
CA GLY A 461 8.85 2.43 11.07
C GLY A 461 9.74 1.53 10.21
N PRO A 462 9.74 0.22 10.48
CA PRO A 462 10.60 -0.75 9.78
C PRO A 462 10.18 -1.00 8.32
N SER A 463 9.09 -0.43 7.85
CA SER A 463 8.44 -0.70 6.57
C SER A 463 7.76 -2.08 6.49
N ALA A 464 6.96 -2.28 5.45
CA ALA A 464 6.28 -3.54 5.17
C ALA A 464 7.27 -4.72 4.98
N PRO A 465 6.87 -5.98 5.22
CA PRO A 465 7.75 -7.14 5.11
C PRO A 465 8.51 -7.22 3.79
N ARG A 466 7.86 -6.99 2.65
CA ARG A 466 8.50 -7.01 1.34
C ARG A 466 9.57 -5.91 1.16
N ALA A 467 9.31 -4.73 1.69
CA ALA A 467 10.32 -3.67 1.69
C ALA A 467 11.54 -4.05 2.55
N ARG A 468 11.36 -4.72 3.69
CA ARG A 468 12.45 -5.19 4.57
C ARG A 468 13.33 -6.29 3.94
N GLU A 469 12.81 -7.05 2.97
CA GLU A 469 13.61 -7.99 2.17
C GLU A 469 14.60 -7.27 1.25
N ILE A 470 14.36 -6.00 0.96
CA ILE A 470 15.14 -5.17 0.03
C ILE A 470 15.99 -4.15 0.79
N LEU A 471 15.38 -3.46 1.75
CA LEU A 471 16.00 -2.34 2.45
C LEU A 471 16.91 -2.81 3.61
N ILE A 472 18.01 -2.11 3.79
CA ILE A 472 18.91 -2.27 4.95
C ILE A 472 18.53 -1.20 5.98
N PRO A 473 18.20 -1.56 7.24
CA PRO A 473 17.87 -0.59 8.27
C PRO A 473 19.01 0.42 8.49
N GLY A 474 18.66 1.70 8.49
CA GLY A 474 19.62 2.79 8.67
C GLY A 474 20.35 3.24 7.39
N GLU A 475 20.21 2.50 6.29
CA GLU A 475 20.67 2.97 4.97
C GLU A 475 19.60 3.84 4.31
N ASP A 476 20.02 4.97 3.76
CA ASP A 476 19.16 5.91 3.05
C ASP A 476 19.82 6.37 1.75
N TRP A 477 19.06 7.09 0.94
CA TRP A 477 19.57 7.68 -0.29
C TRP A 477 20.69 8.68 -0.03
N GLN A 478 21.77 8.58 -0.80
CA GLN A 478 22.91 9.47 -0.80
C GLN A 478 23.05 10.11 -2.17
N LEU A 479 23.22 11.42 -2.24
CA LEU A 479 23.55 12.10 -3.49
C LEU A 479 24.96 11.70 -3.92
N VAL A 480 25.07 11.13 -5.12
CA VAL A 480 26.38 10.77 -5.72
C VAL A 480 26.99 11.98 -6.40
N ALA A 481 26.19 12.62 -7.24
CA ALA A 481 26.59 13.82 -7.97
C ALA A 481 25.38 14.56 -8.56
N GLU A 482 25.59 15.82 -8.89
CA GLU A 482 24.63 16.68 -9.59
C GLU A 482 25.31 17.54 -10.66
N GLY A 483 24.53 18.25 -11.46
CA GLY A 483 25.04 19.14 -12.52
C GLY A 483 25.14 18.48 -13.89
N PHE A 484 24.65 17.27 -14.07
CA PHE A 484 24.49 16.67 -15.38
C PHE A 484 23.41 17.39 -16.20
N LYS A 485 23.49 17.27 -17.52
CA LYS A 485 22.50 17.87 -18.41
C LYS A 485 21.30 16.95 -18.66
N SER A 486 21.53 15.65 -18.81
CA SER A 486 20.47 14.65 -19.04
C SER A 486 20.99 13.24 -18.88
N THR A 487 21.09 12.73 -17.66
CA THR A 487 21.51 11.34 -17.39
C THR A 487 20.45 10.35 -17.86
N ARG A 488 20.83 9.27 -18.56
CA ARG A 488 19.88 8.28 -19.09
C ARG A 488 20.52 6.89 -19.24
N GLY A 489 19.65 5.88 -19.30
CA GLY A 489 19.89 4.51 -19.74
C GLY A 489 21.15 3.87 -19.18
N PRO A 490 21.28 3.73 -17.85
CA PRO A 490 22.47 3.16 -17.23
C PRO A 490 22.56 1.64 -17.43
N ALA A 491 23.79 1.12 -17.39
CA ALA A 491 24.08 -0.31 -17.36
C ALA A 491 25.28 -0.61 -16.47
N CYS A 492 25.27 -1.76 -15.82
CA CYS A 492 26.35 -2.27 -15.00
C CYS A 492 27.20 -3.27 -15.79
N ASN A 493 28.51 -3.25 -15.61
CA ASN A 493 29.41 -4.27 -16.14
C ASN A 493 29.61 -5.43 -15.13
N ALA A 494 30.38 -6.44 -15.53
CA ALA A 494 30.63 -7.62 -14.70
C ALA A 494 31.35 -7.33 -13.38
N SER A 495 32.16 -6.24 -13.32
CA SER A 495 32.88 -5.84 -12.10
C SER A 495 32.02 -5.04 -11.12
N GLY A 496 30.85 -4.49 -11.54
CA GLY A 496 30.01 -3.64 -10.73
C GLY A 496 30.10 -2.14 -11.07
N GLU A 497 30.92 -1.75 -12.03
CA GLU A 497 31.00 -0.36 -12.50
C GLU A 497 29.73 -0.02 -13.30
N VAL A 498 29.22 1.20 -13.14
CA VAL A 498 27.98 1.64 -13.80
C VAL A 498 28.30 2.68 -14.85
N PHE A 499 27.89 2.43 -16.10
CA PHE A 499 27.99 3.35 -17.21
C PHE A 499 26.65 3.99 -17.51
N PHE A 500 26.65 5.27 -17.86
CA PHE A 500 25.41 6.00 -18.19
C PHE A 500 25.68 7.07 -19.26
N ALA A 501 24.65 7.43 -20.01
CA ALA A 501 24.72 8.52 -20.97
C ALA A 501 24.33 9.84 -20.32
N ASP A 502 25.12 10.92 -20.54
CA ASP A 502 24.63 12.29 -20.46
C ASP A 502 24.34 12.76 -21.89
N THR A 503 23.08 12.53 -22.31
CA THR A 503 22.65 12.70 -23.70
C THR A 503 22.83 14.13 -24.18
N ALA A 504 22.48 15.12 -23.36
CA ALA A 504 22.59 16.53 -23.74
C ALA A 504 24.05 17.05 -23.71
N ALA A 505 24.89 16.46 -22.88
CA ALA A 505 26.34 16.74 -22.89
C ALA A 505 27.08 15.94 -23.97
N ASN A 506 26.43 14.97 -24.64
CA ASN A 506 26.99 14.07 -25.64
C ASN A 506 28.19 13.27 -25.10
N GLN A 507 28.08 12.75 -23.88
CA GLN A 507 29.10 12.00 -23.17
C GLN A 507 28.57 10.67 -22.63
N ILE A 508 29.45 9.71 -22.42
CA ILE A 508 29.24 8.54 -21.60
C ILE A 508 30.11 8.69 -20.36
N HIS A 509 29.54 8.49 -19.20
CA HIS A 509 30.22 8.51 -17.92
C HIS A 509 30.32 7.11 -17.33
N ARG A 510 31.28 6.92 -16.42
CA ARG A 510 31.48 5.71 -15.63
C ARG A 510 31.52 6.08 -14.15
N ILE A 511 30.77 5.37 -13.35
CA ILE A 511 30.91 5.35 -11.88
C ILE A 511 31.83 4.14 -11.58
N GLY A 512 33.00 4.42 -11.08
CA GLY A 512 34.00 3.39 -10.70
C GLY A 512 33.62 2.68 -9.39
N LEU A 513 34.31 1.60 -9.08
CA LEU A 513 34.13 0.87 -7.82
C LEU A 513 34.48 1.70 -6.58
N ASP A 514 35.33 2.71 -6.76
CA ASP A 514 35.66 3.72 -5.75
C ASP A 514 34.56 4.80 -5.57
N GLY A 515 33.50 4.73 -6.37
CA GLY A 515 32.40 5.70 -6.38
C GLY A 515 32.68 6.97 -7.16
N ASN A 516 33.88 7.15 -7.71
CA ASN A 516 34.25 8.33 -8.52
C ASN A 516 33.61 8.27 -9.91
N ILE A 517 33.19 9.44 -10.40
CA ILE A 517 32.62 9.58 -11.74
C ILE A 517 33.69 10.13 -12.69
N SER A 518 33.88 9.47 -13.82
CA SER A 518 34.77 9.86 -14.88
C SER A 518 34.07 9.87 -16.24
N VAL A 519 34.56 10.68 -17.17
CA VAL A 519 34.11 10.64 -18.57
C VAL A 519 34.77 9.45 -19.25
N PHE A 520 33.94 8.46 -19.62
CA PHE A 520 34.42 7.28 -20.39
C PHE A 520 34.59 7.59 -21.88
N ALA A 521 33.58 8.28 -22.46
CA ALA A 521 33.66 8.65 -23.88
C ALA A 521 33.13 10.07 -24.11
N LYS A 522 33.90 10.85 -24.89
CA LYS A 522 33.50 12.15 -25.44
C LYS A 522 32.92 11.96 -26.85
N LYS A 523 31.95 12.81 -27.25
CA LYS A 523 31.28 12.73 -28.57
C LYS A 523 30.54 11.39 -28.73
N ALA A 524 29.71 11.02 -27.75
CA ALA A 524 29.02 9.75 -27.66
C ALA A 524 27.84 9.56 -28.66
N GLY A 525 27.77 10.36 -29.73
CA GLY A 525 26.71 10.24 -30.74
C GLY A 525 25.32 10.57 -30.25
N GLN A 526 25.21 11.34 -29.18
CA GLN A 526 23.96 11.63 -28.45
C GLN A 526 23.29 10.33 -27.93
N ALA A 527 24.11 9.47 -27.31
CA ALA A 527 23.62 8.23 -26.71
C ALA A 527 22.43 8.47 -25.77
N HIS A 528 21.43 7.64 -25.87
CA HIS A 528 20.24 7.65 -25.00
C HIS A 528 20.30 6.52 -23.98
N CYS A 529 20.79 5.36 -24.35
CA CYS A 529 20.92 4.19 -23.50
C CYS A 529 22.23 3.48 -23.73
N VAL A 530 22.75 2.82 -22.71
CA VAL A 530 23.98 2.03 -22.69
C VAL A 530 23.65 0.59 -22.38
N THR A 531 24.38 -0.37 -22.97
CA THR A 531 24.38 -1.78 -22.56
C THR A 531 25.79 -2.34 -22.67
N VAL A 532 26.07 -3.40 -21.92
CA VAL A 532 27.37 -4.07 -21.92
C VAL A 532 27.20 -5.47 -22.47
N GLY A 533 28.03 -5.84 -23.47
CA GLY A 533 28.06 -7.17 -24.06
C GLY A 533 28.81 -8.20 -23.17
N ALA A 534 28.71 -9.46 -23.54
CA ALA A 534 29.37 -10.56 -22.82
C ALA A 534 30.89 -10.44 -22.74
N ASP A 535 31.49 -9.82 -23.76
CA ASP A 535 32.93 -9.56 -23.88
C ASP A 535 33.36 -8.23 -23.20
N GLY A 536 32.44 -7.56 -22.49
CA GLY A 536 32.68 -6.25 -21.90
C GLY A 536 32.58 -5.06 -22.88
N THR A 537 32.31 -5.30 -24.15
CA THR A 537 32.05 -4.24 -25.12
C THR A 537 30.84 -3.41 -24.77
N LEU A 538 30.99 -2.09 -24.75
CA LEU A 538 29.89 -1.18 -24.46
C LEU A 538 29.20 -0.76 -25.78
N PHE A 539 27.87 -0.86 -25.79
CA PHE A 539 27.03 -0.42 -26.90
C PHE A 539 26.10 0.70 -26.46
N THR A 540 25.80 1.58 -27.43
CA THR A 540 24.80 2.66 -27.21
C THR A 540 23.90 2.81 -28.41
N ILE A 541 22.69 3.34 -28.14
CA ILE A 541 21.73 3.73 -29.16
C ILE A 541 21.31 5.19 -28.95
N SER A 542 20.90 5.87 -30.02
CA SER A 542 20.47 7.26 -29.98
C SER A 542 19.14 7.47 -30.69
N GLU A 543 18.19 8.08 -30.00
CA GLU A 543 16.91 8.52 -30.59
C GLU A 543 17.07 9.66 -31.63
N LYS A 544 18.09 10.50 -31.45
CA LYS A 544 18.27 11.70 -32.28
C LYS A 544 19.09 11.39 -33.54
N SER A 545 20.23 10.75 -33.38
CA SER A 545 21.14 10.50 -34.48
C SER A 545 20.88 9.17 -35.20
N GLY A 546 20.06 8.30 -34.64
CA GLY A 546 19.77 6.97 -35.17
C GLY A 546 21.00 6.08 -35.29
N LYS A 547 22.05 6.34 -34.51
CA LYS A 547 23.31 5.58 -34.56
C LYS A 547 23.32 4.54 -33.44
N LEU A 548 23.62 3.31 -33.81
CA LEU A 548 24.12 2.25 -32.95
C LEU A 548 25.65 2.31 -32.95
N MET A 549 26.21 2.52 -31.75
CA MET A 549 27.65 2.63 -31.56
C MET A 549 28.19 1.49 -30.70
N ARG A 550 29.42 1.10 -30.89
CA ARG A 550 30.18 0.26 -29.94
C ARG A 550 31.45 1.01 -29.51
N TYR A 551 31.91 0.74 -28.29
CA TYR A 551 33.08 1.35 -27.70
C TYR A 551 34.02 0.27 -27.17
N ASP A 552 35.33 0.47 -27.41
CA ASP A 552 36.37 -0.34 -26.78
C ASP A 552 36.63 0.11 -25.32
N ALA A 553 37.51 -0.62 -24.64
CA ALA A 553 37.85 -0.33 -23.24
C ALA A 553 38.48 1.06 -23.02
N THR A 554 38.95 1.74 -24.06
CA THR A 554 39.50 3.10 -23.99
C THR A 554 38.45 4.19 -24.20
N GLY A 555 37.21 3.82 -24.48
CA GLY A 555 36.13 4.74 -24.83
C GLY A 555 36.14 5.23 -26.27
N LYS A 556 36.93 4.62 -27.16
CA LYS A 556 36.91 4.93 -28.59
C LYS A 556 35.71 4.28 -29.25
N GLY A 557 34.80 5.10 -29.78
CA GLY A 557 33.56 4.66 -30.41
C GLY A 557 33.70 4.39 -31.91
N SER A 558 32.95 3.39 -32.40
CA SER A 558 32.75 3.10 -33.83
C SER A 558 31.27 2.86 -34.11
N VAL A 559 30.80 3.22 -35.30
CA VAL A 559 29.41 3.02 -35.73
C VAL A 559 29.18 1.59 -36.15
N VAL A 560 28.22 0.90 -35.51
CA VAL A 560 27.79 -0.46 -35.88
C VAL A 560 26.69 -0.40 -36.94
N MET A 561 25.71 0.47 -36.77
CA MET A 561 24.55 0.62 -37.66
C MET A 561 24.01 2.03 -37.60
N LYS A 562 23.33 2.46 -38.67
CA LYS A 562 22.59 3.75 -38.75
C LYS A 562 21.14 3.50 -39.10
N GLY A 563 20.29 4.51 -38.85
CA GLY A 563 18.89 4.46 -39.25
C GLY A 563 17.97 3.73 -38.26
N ILE A 564 18.36 3.69 -36.97
CA ILE A 564 17.54 3.18 -35.89
C ILE A 564 17.39 4.27 -34.82
N LEU A 565 16.25 4.94 -34.76
CA LEU A 565 15.93 5.90 -33.72
C LEU A 565 15.53 5.13 -32.43
N GLY A 566 16.56 4.64 -31.73
CA GLY A 566 16.35 3.73 -30.59
C GLY A 566 16.30 4.44 -29.25
N HIS A 567 15.34 4.03 -28.39
CA HIS A 567 15.18 4.52 -27.03
C HIS A 567 16.06 3.72 -26.04
N SER A 568 15.96 2.40 -26.06
CA SER A 568 16.76 1.50 -25.22
C SER A 568 17.48 0.45 -26.05
N ILE A 569 18.53 -0.11 -25.48
CA ILE A 569 19.34 -1.16 -26.10
C ILE A 569 19.71 -2.20 -25.04
N LEU A 570 19.68 -3.49 -25.42
CA LEU A 570 20.02 -4.61 -24.55
C LEU A 570 20.83 -5.65 -25.33
N ALA A 571 22.04 -5.94 -24.87
CA ALA A 571 22.90 -6.95 -25.49
C ALA A 571 22.40 -8.37 -25.20
N ARG A 572 22.57 -9.27 -26.14
CA ARG A 572 22.26 -10.71 -26.05
C ARG A 572 23.53 -11.54 -25.85
N PRO A 573 23.43 -12.73 -25.22
CA PRO A 573 24.57 -13.64 -25.05
C PRO A 573 25.19 -14.08 -26.36
N ASP A 574 24.39 -14.16 -27.45
CA ASP A 574 24.79 -14.60 -28.76
C ASP A 574 25.36 -13.47 -29.66
N GLY A 575 25.69 -12.32 -29.07
CA GLY A 575 26.19 -11.13 -29.74
C GLY A 575 25.15 -10.28 -30.47
N GLY A 576 23.88 -10.71 -30.48
CA GLY A 576 22.76 -9.88 -30.96
C GLY A 576 22.41 -8.75 -30.01
N LEU A 577 21.58 -7.82 -30.48
CA LEU A 577 21.10 -6.68 -29.69
C LEU A 577 19.60 -6.53 -29.87
N TYR A 578 18.85 -6.36 -28.77
CA TYR A 578 17.50 -5.81 -28.83
C TYR A 578 17.54 -4.29 -28.73
N VAL A 579 16.68 -3.64 -29.50
CA VAL A 579 16.51 -2.17 -29.47
C VAL A 579 15.04 -1.83 -29.47
N THR A 580 14.59 -1.02 -28.51
CA THR A 580 13.27 -0.38 -28.57
C THR A 580 13.35 0.90 -29.40
N SER A 581 12.32 1.19 -30.15
CA SER A 581 12.19 2.43 -30.90
C SER A 581 10.76 2.94 -30.95
N ASN A 582 10.62 4.27 -30.98
CA ASN A 582 9.34 4.97 -31.06
C ASN A 582 9.46 5.99 -32.19
N ASP A 583 8.45 6.05 -33.06
CA ASP A 583 8.37 7.09 -34.09
C ASP A 583 7.01 7.83 -33.96
N GLU A 584 6.94 8.67 -32.94
CA GLU A 584 5.74 9.47 -32.66
C GLU A 584 5.38 10.43 -33.82
N LYS A 585 6.39 10.91 -34.53
CA LYS A 585 6.17 11.82 -35.68
C LYS A 585 5.51 11.12 -36.85
N ALA A 586 5.81 9.84 -37.04
CA ALA A 586 5.17 9.00 -38.03
C ALA A 586 3.87 8.35 -37.52
N GLY A 587 3.48 8.58 -36.24
CA GLY A 587 2.33 7.93 -35.61
C GLY A 587 2.49 6.41 -35.48
N LEU A 588 3.73 5.90 -35.49
CA LEU A 588 4.00 4.48 -35.41
C LEU A 588 4.10 4.03 -33.92
N PRO A 589 3.51 2.88 -33.58
CA PRO A 589 3.60 2.33 -32.24
C PRO A 589 5.04 1.94 -31.90
N GLY A 590 5.35 1.87 -30.59
CA GLY A 590 6.61 1.37 -30.10
C GLY A 590 6.91 -0.03 -30.64
N THR A 591 8.17 -0.28 -30.93
CA THR A 591 8.66 -1.47 -31.65
C THR A 591 9.89 -2.03 -30.97
N VAL A 592 10.03 -3.36 -30.96
CA VAL A 592 11.28 -4.06 -30.57
C VAL A 592 11.94 -4.62 -31.82
N TRP A 593 13.21 -4.28 -31.98
CA TRP A 593 14.05 -4.76 -33.04
C TRP A 593 15.13 -5.72 -32.53
N LEU A 594 15.35 -6.81 -33.23
CA LEU A 594 16.52 -7.67 -33.09
C LEU A 594 17.56 -7.27 -34.16
N ILE A 595 18.76 -6.95 -33.73
CA ILE A 595 19.89 -6.65 -34.59
C ILE A 595 20.91 -7.79 -34.41
N LYS A 596 21.15 -8.54 -35.47
CA LYS A 596 22.10 -9.65 -35.48
C LYS A 596 22.71 -9.80 -36.87
N ASP A 597 24.03 -10.06 -36.96
CA ASP A 597 24.79 -10.28 -38.21
C ASP A 597 24.52 -9.17 -39.24
N GLY A 598 24.49 -7.91 -38.78
CA GLY A 598 24.26 -6.74 -39.63
C GLY A 598 22.81 -6.59 -40.13
N LYS A 599 21.90 -7.47 -39.74
CA LYS A 599 20.46 -7.42 -40.12
C LYS A 599 19.63 -6.84 -38.99
N LYS A 600 18.58 -6.10 -39.38
CA LYS A 600 17.55 -5.55 -38.49
C LYS A 600 16.24 -6.29 -38.74
N THR A 601 15.71 -6.98 -37.72
CA THR A 601 14.45 -7.73 -37.76
C THR A 601 13.49 -7.18 -36.72
N ARG A 602 12.27 -6.88 -37.11
CA ARG A 602 11.21 -6.51 -36.16
C ARG A 602 10.71 -7.76 -35.46
N VAL A 603 10.79 -7.80 -34.11
CA VAL A 603 10.36 -8.93 -33.30
C VAL A 603 9.09 -8.68 -32.51
N ASP A 604 8.74 -7.40 -32.30
CA ASP A 604 7.41 -6.98 -31.80
C ASP A 604 7.10 -5.53 -32.18
N SER A 605 5.83 -5.15 -32.11
CA SER A 605 5.32 -3.78 -32.31
C SER A 605 3.96 -3.62 -31.61
N GLY A 606 3.45 -2.38 -31.55
CA GLY A 606 2.16 -2.10 -30.92
C GLY A 606 2.27 -1.76 -29.43
N ILE A 607 3.48 -1.50 -28.94
CA ILE A 607 3.74 -1.06 -27.57
C ILE A 607 3.42 0.43 -27.47
N LYS A 608 2.70 0.84 -26.43
CA LYS A 608 2.38 2.26 -26.20
C LYS A 608 3.61 2.99 -25.65
N PHE A 609 4.55 3.36 -26.50
CA PHE A 609 5.85 3.93 -26.18
C PHE A 609 6.81 2.94 -25.50
N ALA A 610 7.53 2.15 -26.30
CA ALA A 610 8.50 1.15 -25.82
C ALA A 610 9.75 1.84 -25.25
N THR A 611 10.06 1.58 -23.97
CA THR A 611 11.18 2.19 -23.26
C THR A 611 12.22 1.15 -22.81
N GLY A 612 12.51 1.03 -21.53
CA GLY A 612 13.53 0.14 -21.00
C GLY A 612 13.30 -1.35 -21.23
N MET A 613 14.39 -2.09 -21.30
CA MET A 613 14.36 -3.55 -21.41
C MET A 613 15.33 -4.19 -20.42
N ALA A 614 14.97 -5.36 -19.91
CA ALA A 614 15.87 -6.18 -19.11
C ALA A 614 15.52 -7.67 -19.22
N TYR A 615 16.53 -8.54 -19.08
CA TYR A 615 16.33 -9.96 -18.93
C TYR A 615 16.01 -10.33 -17.49
N ARG A 616 15.08 -11.27 -17.31
CA ARG A 616 15.01 -12.04 -16.06
C ARG A 616 16.33 -12.82 -15.90
N PRO A 617 16.80 -13.10 -14.66
CA PRO A 617 18.14 -13.73 -14.45
C PRO A 617 18.38 -15.03 -15.20
N ASP A 618 17.32 -15.83 -15.48
CA ASP A 618 17.38 -17.05 -16.26
C ASP A 618 17.51 -16.82 -17.79
N GLN A 619 17.41 -15.57 -18.24
CA GLN A 619 17.48 -15.12 -19.63
C GLN A 619 16.41 -15.72 -20.58
N TRP A 620 15.38 -16.38 -20.03
CA TRP A 620 14.25 -16.91 -20.78
C TRP A 620 13.16 -15.88 -21.03
N LEU A 621 13.06 -14.89 -20.18
CA LEU A 621 12.07 -13.84 -20.31
C LEU A 621 12.75 -12.49 -20.51
N LEU A 622 12.14 -11.69 -21.38
CA LEU A 622 12.46 -10.29 -21.61
C LEU A 622 11.30 -9.43 -21.08
N SER A 623 11.63 -8.46 -20.26
CA SER A 623 10.70 -7.40 -19.89
C SER A 623 10.91 -6.18 -20.77
N VAL A 624 9.82 -5.56 -21.24
CA VAL A 624 9.82 -4.30 -22.00
C VAL A 624 8.84 -3.34 -21.37
N ALA A 625 9.31 -2.19 -20.91
CA ALA A 625 8.48 -1.17 -20.31
C ALA A 625 7.64 -0.42 -21.34
N GLU A 626 6.38 -0.15 -21.01
CA GLU A 626 5.46 0.64 -21.80
C GLU A 626 5.32 2.04 -21.14
N GLY A 627 6.03 3.04 -21.68
CA GLY A 627 6.24 4.34 -21.01
C GLY A 627 4.98 5.15 -20.74
N TYR A 628 3.96 5.05 -21.62
CA TYR A 628 2.68 5.75 -21.50
C TYR A 628 1.57 4.82 -20.99
N SER A 629 1.90 3.97 -20.03
CA SER A 629 0.94 3.08 -19.37
C SER A 629 1.41 2.69 -17.97
N LYS A 630 0.66 1.79 -17.35
CA LYS A 630 1.00 1.15 -16.08
C LYS A 630 1.53 -0.28 -16.25
N TRP A 631 1.92 -0.66 -17.45
CA TRP A 631 2.30 -2.04 -17.76
C TRP A 631 3.78 -2.15 -18.14
N VAL A 632 4.35 -3.32 -17.82
CA VAL A 632 5.57 -3.82 -18.43
C VAL A 632 5.23 -5.15 -19.09
N ASP A 633 5.49 -5.24 -20.38
CA ASP A 633 5.29 -6.44 -21.18
C ASP A 633 6.34 -7.51 -20.84
N SER A 634 5.92 -8.74 -20.75
CA SER A 634 6.79 -9.93 -20.64
C SER A 634 6.73 -10.74 -21.92
N TYR A 635 7.91 -11.22 -22.36
CA TYR A 635 8.05 -12.04 -23.57
C TYR A 635 8.89 -13.27 -23.28
N GLN A 636 8.53 -14.40 -23.88
CA GLN A 636 9.42 -15.54 -23.96
C GLN A 636 10.41 -15.37 -25.14
N ILE A 637 11.68 -15.64 -24.88
CA ILE A 637 12.74 -15.52 -25.90
C ILE A 637 13.01 -16.89 -26.53
N GLN A 638 12.86 -16.99 -27.85
CA GLN A 638 13.22 -18.18 -28.60
C GLN A 638 14.74 -18.23 -28.87
N ALA A 639 15.27 -19.42 -29.15
CA ALA A 639 16.70 -19.62 -29.40
C ALA A 639 17.26 -18.70 -30.51
N ASN A 640 16.48 -18.42 -31.55
CA ASN A 640 16.83 -17.50 -32.64
C ASN A 640 16.65 -16.00 -32.29
N GLY A 641 16.20 -15.70 -31.08
CA GLY A 641 15.94 -14.32 -30.60
C GLY A 641 14.59 -13.74 -30.96
N VAL A 642 13.68 -14.52 -31.56
CA VAL A 642 12.32 -14.09 -31.78
C VAL A 642 11.58 -14.04 -30.44
N LEU A 643 10.74 -13.04 -30.25
CA LEU A 643 9.90 -12.86 -29.04
C LEU A 643 8.53 -13.47 -29.29
N THR A 644 8.04 -14.23 -28.31
CA THR A 644 6.74 -14.90 -28.34
C THR A 644 6.03 -14.72 -27.00
N ASN A 645 4.77 -15.14 -26.92
CA ASN A 645 3.97 -15.17 -25.69
C ASN A 645 3.99 -13.83 -24.94
N LYS A 646 3.72 -12.75 -25.68
CA LYS A 646 3.60 -11.41 -25.10
C LYS A 646 2.44 -11.32 -24.14
N GLU A 647 2.70 -10.80 -22.93
CA GLU A 647 1.67 -10.49 -21.96
C GLU A 647 1.99 -9.15 -21.28
N ARG A 648 0.98 -8.35 -20.98
CA ARG A 648 1.05 -7.22 -20.04
C ARG A 648 1.07 -7.77 -18.62
N PHE A 649 2.23 -8.23 -18.19
CA PHE A 649 2.37 -9.03 -16.98
C PHE A 649 2.61 -8.20 -15.72
N PHE A 650 3.55 -7.24 -15.77
CA PHE A 650 3.88 -6.45 -14.60
C PHE A 650 3.00 -5.20 -14.53
N HIS A 651 2.32 -5.05 -13.40
CA HIS A 651 1.41 -3.94 -13.13
C HIS A 651 2.07 -2.93 -12.19
N LEU A 652 2.34 -1.73 -12.71
CA LEU A 652 2.97 -0.65 -11.96
C LEU A 652 1.95 0.17 -11.18
N TYR A 653 2.39 0.71 -10.05
CA TYR A 653 1.65 1.73 -9.33
C TYR A 653 1.66 3.04 -10.16
N VAL A 654 0.50 3.65 -10.28
CA VAL A 654 0.30 4.97 -10.87
C VAL A 654 -0.43 5.81 -9.84
N ALA A 655 0.10 6.96 -9.51
CA ALA A 655 -0.56 7.87 -8.59
C ALA A 655 -1.86 8.42 -9.22
N ASP A 656 -2.88 8.68 -8.41
CA ASP A 656 -4.21 9.12 -8.87
C ASP A 656 -4.17 10.38 -9.75
N TRP A 657 -3.15 11.23 -9.60
CA TRP A 657 -2.97 12.44 -10.41
C TRP A 657 -2.13 12.26 -11.69
N ASP A 658 -1.64 11.04 -11.94
CA ASP A 658 -0.82 10.71 -13.11
C ASP A 658 -1.61 9.83 -14.10
N ASP A 659 -1.39 10.02 -15.39
CA ASP A 659 -2.03 9.22 -16.44
C ASP A 659 -1.32 7.88 -16.67
N ASP A 660 -0.04 7.80 -16.29
CA ASP A 660 0.83 6.63 -16.50
C ASP A 660 1.97 6.55 -15.46
N ALA A 661 2.62 5.41 -15.40
CA ALA A 661 3.78 5.21 -14.51
C ALA A 661 5.04 5.97 -14.97
N GLY A 662 5.09 6.41 -16.22
CA GLY A 662 6.27 7.03 -16.83
C GLY A 662 7.51 6.14 -16.80
N SER A 663 7.34 4.83 -17.01
CA SER A 663 8.43 3.86 -16.93
C SER A 663 9.48 4.11 -18.02
N GLU A 664 10.77 4.10 -17.65
CA GLU A 664 11.87 4.47 -18.57
C GLU A 664 12.97 3.39 -18.66
N SER A 665 13.45 2.91 -17.53
CA SER A 665 14.56 1.99 -17.43
C SER A 665 14.23 0.83 -16.51
N ILE A 666 14.77 -0.33 -16.81
CA ILE A 666 14.58 -1.55 -16.02
C ILE A 666 15.94 -2.21 -15.78
N CYS A 667 16.13 -2.77 -14.58
CA CYS A 667 17.16 -3.77 -14.33
C CYS A 667 16.61 -4.87 -13.40
N TYR A 668 17.26 -6.04 -13.39
CA TYR A 668 16.96 -7.13 -12.46
C TYR A 668 18.09 -7.32 -11.46
N SER A 669 17.73 -7.75 -10.26
CA SER A 669 18.67 -8.37 -9.34
C SER A 669 18.83 -9.86 -9.62
N ILE A 670 19.89 -10.48 -9.10
CA ILE A 670 20.08 -11.94 -9.21
C ILE A 670 18.99 -12.72 -8.44
N GLU A 671 18.33 -12.07 -7.47
CA GLU A 671 17.20 -12.59 -6.71
C GLU A 671 15.86 -12.47 -7.48
N ALA A 672 15.92 -12.20 -8.79
CA ALA A 672 14.79 -12.06 -9.69
C ALA A 672 13.80 -10.92 -9.33
N ARG A 673 14.24 -9.89 -8.59
CA ARG A 673 13.47 -8.66 -8.39
C ARG A 673 13.71 -7.71 -9.56
N GLN A 674 12.64 -7.16 -10.12
CA GLN A 674 12.70 -6.17 -11.18
C GLN A 674 12.64 -4.76 -10.58
N PHE A 675 13.59 -3.91 -10.93
CA PHE A 675 13.67 -2.50 -10.55
C PHE A 675 13.33 -1.65 -11.75
N ILE A 676 12.37 -0.76 -11.63
CA ILE A 676 11.81 0.02 -12.72
C ILE A 676 11.85 1.50 -12.35
N ALA A 677 12.47 2.30 -13.17
CA ALA A 677 12.48 3.75 -13.05
C ALA A 677 11.13 4.34 -13.45
N THR A 678 10.47 5.09 -12.56
CA THR A 678 9.13 5.63 -12.77
C THR A 678 8.97 7.06 -12.23
N ARG A 679 7.79 7.69 -12.45
CA ARG A 679 7.44 9.00 -11.88
C ARG A 679 7.43 8.98 -10.36
N SER A 680 6.91 7.91 -9.76
CA SER A 680 6.77 7.77 -8.30
C SER A 680 8.08 7.37 -7.59
N GLY A 681 9.17 7.16 -8.33
CA GLY A 681 10.44 6.67 -7.82
C GLY A 681 10.86 5.35 -8.48
N VAL A 682 11.67 4.55 -7.78
CA VAL A 682 11.99 3.18 -8.21
C VAL A 682 10.89 2.24 -7.74
N GLN A 683 10.20 1.60 -8.68
CA GLN A 683 9.22 0.56 -8.36
C GLN A 683 9.87 -0.82 -8.46
N ILE A 684 9.53 -1.69 -7.53
CA ILE A 684 10.09 -3.04 -7.46
C ILE A 684 8.95 -4.05 -7.52
N THR A 685 9.04 -4.93 -8.50
CA THR A 685 8.12 -6.06 -8.68
C THR A 685 8.81 -7.37 -8.33
N ALA A 686 8.03 -8.40 -8.06
CA ALA A 686 8.48 -9.78 -8.01
C ALA A 686 7.90 -10.58 -9.19
N ASP A 687 8.15 -11.88 -9.21
CA ASP A 687 7.71 -12.77 -10.29
C ASP A 687 6.18 -12.90 -10.42
N ASP A 688 5.42 -12.47 -9.41
CA ASP A 688 3.95 -12.44 -9.39
C ASP A 688 3.32 -11.25 -10.17
N GLY A 689 4.15 -10.30 -10.62
CA GLY A 689 3.77 -9.24 -11.55
C GLY A 689 3.45 -7.87 -10.95
N PRO A 690 2.72 -7.68 -9.84
CA PRO A 690 2.39 -6.34 -9.35
C PRO A 690 3.55 -5.66 -8.62
N THR A 691 3.55 -4.32 -8.60
CA THR A 691 4.46 -3.54 -7.76
C THR A 691 4.25 -3.89 -6.29
N GLN A 692 5.33 -4.28 -5.63
CA GLN A 692 5.37 -4.63 -4.21
C GLN A 692 6.01 -3.53 -3.35
N VAL A 693 6.99 -2.80 -3.90
CA VAL A 693 7.70 -1.73 -3.19
C VAL A 693 7.88 -0.53 -4.10
N VAL A 694 7.74 0.66 -3.53
CA VAL A 694 8.00 1.94 -4.19
C VAL A 694 8.99 2.74 -3.35
N LEU A 695 10.11 3.14 -3.96
CA LEU A 695 11.18 3.91 -3.32
C LEU A 695 11.31 5.27 -3.99
N PRO A 696 10.66 6.31 -3.48
CA PRO A 696 10.88 7.68 -3.94
C PRO A 696 12.31 8.13 -3.64
N VAL A 697 12.87 8.97 -4.52
CA VAL A 697 14.14 9.66 -4.22
C VAL A 697 13.87 10.89 -3.34
N PRO A 698 14.87 11.40 -2.58
CA PRO A 698 14.67 12.46 -1.59
C PRO A 698 14.08 13.77 -2.14
N ASP A 699 14.47 14.17 -3.34
CA ASP A 699 13.97 15.37 -4.00
C ASP A 699 12.70 15.14 -4.84
N ARG A 700 12.15 13.90 -4.81
CA ARG A 700 10.93 13.49 -5.52
C ARG A 700 10.96 13.73 -7.02
N SER A 701 12.13 13.92 -7.58
CA SER A 701 12.26 13.98 -9.03
C SER A 701 11.93 12.64 -9.66
N ARG A 702 11.40 12.70 -10.89
CA ARG A 702 11.16 11.50 -11.69
C ARG A 702 12.47 10.72 -11.87
N VAL A 703 12.43 9.44 -11.57
CA VAL A 703 13.52 8.53 -11.88
C VAL A 703 13.41 8.10 -13.34
N ILE A 704 14.46 8.31 -14.11
CA ILE A 704 14.52 8.00 -15.55
C ILE A 704 15.55 6.94 -15.88
N GLY A 705 16.37 6.54 -14.92
CA GLY A 705 17.33 5.46 -15.07
C GLY A 705 17.52 4.72 -13.75
N VAL A 706 17.70 3.42 -13.81
CA VAL A 706 17.96 2.56 -12.66
C VAL A 706 19.01 1.52 -12.99
N ALA A 707 19.95 1.32 -12.07
CA ALA A 707 20.96 0.26 -12.17
C ALA A 707 21.33 -0.25 -10.78
N LEU A 708 21.69 -1.53 -10.71
CA LEU A 708 22.37 -2.13 -9.57
C LEU A 708 23.85 -2.23 -9.89
N GLY A 709 24.73 -1.97 -8.92
CA GLY A 709 26.19 -2.01 -9.12
C GLY A 709 26.96 -1.81 -7.83
N GLY A 710 28.13 -1.21 -7.92
CA GLY A 710 29.05 -1.00 -6.81
C GLY A 710 30.01 -2.18 -6.57
N PRO A 711 30.98 -2.06 -5.64
CA PRO A 711 32.00 -3.08 -5.41
C PRO A 711 31.41 -4.41 -4.95
N ASP A 712 30.39 -4.38 -4.09
CA ASP A 712 29.67 -5.56 -3.58
C ASP A 712 28.45 -5.91 -4.43
N LYS A 713 28.17 -5.12 -5.50
CA LYS A 713 26.99 -5.25 -6.38
C LYS A 713 25.64 -5.06 -5.67
N ASP A 714 25.62 -4.51 -4.49
CA ASP A 714 24.48 -4.30 -3.61
C ASP A 714 23.99 -2.84 -3.58
N THR A 715 24.47 -2.02 -4.51
CA THR A 715 24.14 -0.60 -4.55
C THR A 715 23.14 -0.31 -5.66
N LEU A 716 21.99 0.23 -5.27
CA LEU A 716 20.96 0.74 -6.17
C LEU A 716 21.30 2.19 -6.54
N PHE A 717 21.37 2.48 -7.83
CA PHE A 717 21.53 3.82 -8.40
C PHE A 717 20.23 4.27 -9.06
N ALA A 718 19.79 5.51 -8.74
CA ALA A 718 18.66 6.16 -9.37
C ALA A 718 19.11 7.44 -10.08
N PHE A 719 18.81 7.55 -11.37
CA PHE A 719 19.19 8.65 -12.25
C PHE A 719 17.99 9.55 -12.49
N CYS A 720 18.11 10.83 -12.15
CA CYS A 720 17.02 11.81 -12.14
C CYS A 720 17.31 13.03 -13.03
N GLY A 721 17.83 12.81 -14.22
CA GLY A 721 18.16 13.86 -15.19
C GLY A 721 19.45 14.60 -14.87
N ASN A 722 19.44 15.51 -13.91
CA ASN A 722 20.63 16.27 -13.51
C ASN A 722 21.31 15.75 -12.23
N ARG A 723 20.75 14.74 -11.58
CA ARG A 723 21.23 14.15 -10.32
C ARG A 723 21.29 12.65 -10.37
N ILE A 724 22.17 12.09 -9.55
CA ILE A 724 22.30 10.64 -9.34
C ILE A 724 22.27 10.38 -7.84
N TRP A 725 21.35 9.54 -7.42
CA TRP A 725 21.24 9.04 -6.07
C TRP A 725 21.73 7.59 -5.99
N LYS A 726 22.25 7.18 -4.84
CA LYS A 726 22.60 5.80 -4.55
C LYS A 726 22.12 5.39 -3.17
N ARG A 727 21.93 4.07 -3.00
CA ARG A 727 21.54 3.47 -1.74
C ARG A 727 22.02 2.01 -1.69
N LYS A 728 22.55 1.55 -0.57
CA LYS A 728 22.80 0.12 -0.35
C LYS A 728 21.49 -0.61 -0.06
N ILE A 729 21.35 -1.80 -0.64
CA ILE A 729 20.18 -2.66 -0.47
C ILE A 729 20.61 -4.13 -0.30
N ARG A 730 19.67 -5.01 0.02
CA ARG A 730 19.89 -6.47 0.16
C ARG A 730 19.80 -7.24 -1.16
N GLN A 731 19.76 -6.57 -2.28
CA GLN A 731 19.66 -7.17 -3.61
C GLN A 731 20.93 -6.89 -4.38
N HIS A 732 21.32 -7.85 -5.24
CA HIS A 732 22.62 -7.76 -5.93
C HIS A 732 22.46 -7.62 -7.43
N ALA A 733 23.34 -6.84 -8.05
CA ALA A 733 23.39 -6.68 -9.50
C ALA A 733 23.64 -8.01 -10.18
N MET A 734 22.85 -8.28 -11.20
CA MET A 734 23.15 -9.30 -12.19
C MET A 734 24.24 -8.75 -13.13
N GLY A 735 25.40 -9.38 -13.17
CA GLY A 735 26.39 -9.07 -14.21
C GLY A 735 25.84 -9.42 -15.59
N PRO A 736 26.31 -8.76 -16.68
CA PRO A 736 25.94 -9.16 -18.02
C PRO A 736 26.23 -10.66 -18.20
N PHE A 737 25.18 -11.42 -18.46
CA PHE A 737 25.24 -12.87 -18.72
C PHE A 737 25.84 -13.72 -17.59
N SER A 738 25.71 -13.28 -16.34
CA SER A 738 26.05 -14.14 -15.19
C SER A 738 25.30 -15.47 -15.28
N PRO A 739 25.93 -16.60 -14.95
CA PRO A 739 25.23 -17.89 -14.89
C PRO A 739 24.02 -17.78 -13.95
N TRP A 740 22.90 -18.31 -14.39
CA TRP A 740 21.69 -18.34 -13.58
C TRP A 740 21.89 -19.20 -12.32
N THR A 741 21.62 -18.63 -11.18
CA THR A 741 21.45 -19.38 -9.94
C THR A 741 19.96 -19.55 -9.69
N LYS A 742 19.51 -20.80 -9.48
CA LYS A 742 18.13 -21.09 -9.14
C LYS A 742 17.77 -20.34 -7.86
N VAL A 743 16.92 -19.34 -7.99
CA VAL A 743 16.34 -18.67 -6.82
C VAL A 743 15.32 -19.64 -6.24
N SER A 744 15.45 -19.96 -4.94
CA SER A 744 14.40 -20.68 -4.22
C SER A 744 13.11 -19.87 -4.36
N GLY A 745 12.06 -20.48 -4.93
CA GLY A 745 10.82 -19.79 -5.19
C GLY A 745 10.34 -19.04 -3.94
N THR A 746 10.04 -17.78 -4.11
CA THR A 746 9.33 -16.99 -3.10
C THR A 746 7.99 -17.67 -2.88
N GLN A 747 7.81 -18.28 -1.73
CA GLN A 747 6.47 -18.67 -1.27
C GLN A 747 5.68 -17.37 -1.10
N LEU A 748 4.51 -17.31 -1.74
CA LEU A 748 3.51 -16.26 -1.57
C LEU A 748 3.06 -16.13 -0.12
#